data_9d179434cf7ec3de78fa5ce74d9fbad1
#
_entry.id   9d179434cf7ec3de78fa5ce74d9fbad1
#
_cell.length_a   1.000
_cell.length_b   1.000
_cell.length_c   1.000
_cell.angle_alpha   90.00
_cell.angle_beta   90.00
_cell.angle_gamma   90.00
#
_symmetry.space_group_name_H-M   'P 1'
#
loop_
_entity.id
_entity.type
_entity.pdbx_description
1 polymer ?
#
loop_
_entity_poly.entity_id
_entity_poly.type
_entity_poly.pdbx_seq_one_letter_code
_entity_poly.pdbx_strand_id
1 'polypeptide(L)'
;MDRQKGELRLDFEEFAFKGGESELAAVIPGNPEKSELMVRVLDHGDDRMPSKGDPLTKAQVDTLRKWIEGGGKYAKHWAYMKPEKSPLPEVKAKERVSNPIDHFTLARLEARGMTFSEPADKAHWIRRVSLDLVGLPPTVEQLDAFLADDSKDAREKVVDALLQSPRYGEHWARQWLDLARYADSNGFQADQLRDSWAFRDWVIEAMNADMPFDQFTIEQIGGDLIPKATFSQQAATGFHRTPTCNVEAGVHPEENRVNQVFDRVTTTGTTWLGITMECVQCHSHKYDPFAQEEFYKIFAFFNNTPLEVKGKGGVSFDFWGPTMDLPSDKGQKNQKQAAETALKAKEKELEAAKRDSEAKFEDWLAAERQKLGKEGSAPLWTVLKPTQWKSSGKESFTLLDDNSLLAGGMSGAKSIYEIETEAPEGKLASVRLETLLHDSLPSKGPGRNRTNGNPNFVLTEVTLSLLEPGKKPVPLKLTRAKVDYSQGNFSAKGLIDGKRDLRSAWAIATEFSKPHWATMDLAKPVEPTPGSKLLFKLEHLYGGGRNVGRPRFSASSEPARQPALPKAIADLLRKPKPTAKESKKLLDHYLKGDEELADLEKAVAAAKKKVGQVKVASTLVMVEMDKPRETRVMARGNYLDPKQTVSPGTPTALHPWKKEWPANRLGFGKWLVDRENPLVARVVVNRWWSQFFGSGIVATEEDFGSQCEPPTHPQLLDWLAVEFMDNGWSMKKLHKLIALSSTYGQSSRVTPELLEKDSDNLWFARGPRLRLTAEMIRDNALRISGLLSEKMGGPPVYPPQPDGLWRQTGRNEPKYAAATNEDRFRRGVYVIWRRAAPYPSFVNFDGPDRSSCHPKRSRTNTPLQALTLLNDEAYVEMALGLAIRVLEDKTKAELDERLSYAFRRTLSREPEARELAVLRELYESELARLRKDKSSSKELLDGIKAIKFSAKLDPNQLAAWFFVANTLLNLDETVTKG
;
A
#
# COMPACT_ATOMS: atom_id res chain seq x y z
N MET A 1 4.89 -0.31 37.10
CA MET A 1 4.13 -1.32 37.88
C MET A 1 3.15 -0.57 38.78
N ASP A 2 1.86 -0.75 38.54
CA ASP A 2 0.82 0.00 39.29
C ASP A 2 0.55 -0.56 40.68
N ARG A 3 1.27 -1.57 41.14
CA ARG A 3 1.18 -2.13 42.50
C ARG A 3 2.54 -2.65 42.95
N GLN A 4 3.32 -1.82 43.57
CA GLN A 4 4.41 -2.22 44.42
C GLN A 4 3.81 -2.59 45.76
N LYS A 5 3.88 -3.87 46.15
CA LYS A 5 3.48 -4.27 47.50
C LYS A 5 4.55 -3.83 48.48
N GLY A 6 4.14 -3.05 49.48
CA GLY A 6 5.06 -2.50 50.46
C GLY A 6 6.09 -1.55 49.91
N GLU A 7 5.82 -0.91 48.75
CA GLU A 7 6.72 0.03 48.04
C GLU A 7 8.12 -0.55 47.71
N LEU A 8 8.36 -1.83 47.86
CA LEU A 8 9.63 -2.48 47.62
C LEU A 8 9.83 -2.78 46.15
N ARG A 9 11.01 -2.45 45.67
CA ARG A 9 11.57 -2.84 44.34
C ARG A 9 12.91 -3.51 44.55
N LEU A 10 13.01 -4.78 44.15
CA LEU A 10 14.27 -5.53 44.15
C LEU A 10 14.97 -5.55 42.79
N ASP A 11 14.36 -4.94 41.78
CA ASP A 11 14.88 -4.83 40.41
C ASP A 11 15.77 -3.60 40.21
N PHE A 12 15.85 -2.69 41.21
CA PHE A 12 16.72 -1.52 41.19
C PHE A 12 17.55 -1.46 42.47
N GLU A 13 18.83 -1.23 42.30
CA GLU A 13 19.81 -1.14 43.39
C GLU A 13 19.41 -0.10 44.44
N GLU A 14 19.07 1.11 44.02
CA GLU A 14 18.68 2.22 44.93
C GLU A 14 17.49 1.83 45.82
N PHE A 15 16.47 1.20 45.26
CA PHE A 15 15.28 0.81 46.01
C PHE A 15 15.53 -0.41 46.90
N ALA A 16 16.35 -1.36 46.45
CA ALA A 16 16.72 -2.50 47.26
C ALA A 16 17.56 -2.11 48.48
N PHE A 17 18.44 -1.11 48.31
CA PHE A 17 19.28 -0.58 49.39
C PHE A 17 18.49 0.33 50.33
N LYS A 18 17.50 1.07 49.83
CA LYS A 18 16.65 1.94 50.62
C LYS A 18 15.58 1.13 51.39
N GLY A 19 15.06 0.07 50.82
CA GLY A 19 13.91 -0.70 51.33
C GLY A 19 12.56 -0.16 50.86
N GLY A 20 11.48 -0.78 51.32
CA GLY A 20 10.10 -0.40 51.05
C GLY A 20 9.43 0.34 52.18
N GLU A 21 8.11 0.15 52.31
CA GLU A 21 7.22 0.76 53.33
C GLU A 21 7.71 0.52 54.82
N SER A 22 8.47 -0.55 55.02
CA SER A 22 9.06 -0.86 56.34
C SER A 22 10.27 0.01 56.69
N GLU A 23 10.80 0.81 55.73
CA GLU A 23 12.05 1.57 55.84
C GLU A 23 13.30 0.72 56.18
N LEU A 24 13.15 -0.61 56.15
CA LEU A 24 14.27 -1.54 56.33
C LEU A 24 14.91 -1.85 55.00
N ALA A 25 16.25 -1.66 54.91
CA ALA A 25 17.01 -1.95 53.68
C ALA A 25 16.87 -3.43 53.30
N ALA A 26 16.28 -3.71 52.14
CA ALA A 26 16.16 -5.10 51.67
C ALA A 26 17.51 -5.75 51.45
N VAL A 27 18.51 -4.97 50.99
CA VAL A 27 19.91 -5.42 50.82
C VAL A 27 20.84 -4.41 51.48
N ILE A 28 21.66 -4.87 52.42
CA ILE A 28 22.77 -4.13 53.04
C ILE A 28 24.08 -4.70 52.48
N PRO A 29 24.81 -3.96 51.61
CA PRO A 29 26.04 -4.44 50.99
C PRO A 29 27.03 -5.02 52.01
N GLY A 30 27.51 -6.23 51.78
CA GLY A 30 28.45 -6.94 52.63
C GLY A 30 27.87 -7.49 53.93
N ASN A 31 26.56 -7.33 54.19
CA ASN A 31 25.98 -7.75 55.43
C ASN A 31 24.66 -8.51 55.23
N PRO A 32 24.68 -9.80 54.86
CA PRO A 32 23.49 -10.61 54.66
C PRO A 32 22.63 -10.74 55.92
N GLU A 33 23.21 -10.81 57.07
CA GLU A 33 22.49 -11.04 58.34
C GLU A 33 21.58 -9.86 58.74
N LYS A 34 21.90 -8.65 58.25
CA LYS A 34 21.09 -7.44 58.49
C LYS A 34 20.22 -7.06 57.32
N SER A 35 20.34 -7.78 56.17
CA SER A 35 19.51 -7.54 54.98
C SER A 35 18.13 -8.10 55.17
N GLU A 36 17.06 -7.27 55.08
CA GLU A 36 15.69 -7.68 55.29
C GLU A 36 15.28 -8.79 54.30
N LEU A 37 15.82 -8.80 53.09
CA LEU A 37 15.65 -9.88 52.14
C LEU A 37 16.06 -11.23 52.72
N MET A 38 17.22 -11.32 53.37
CA MET A 38 17.70 -12.54 53.99
C MET A 38 16.90 -12.92 55.22
N VAL A 39 16.53 -11.96 56.04
CA VAL A 39 15.66 -12.18 57.22
C VAL A 39 14.35 -12.84 56.79
N ARG A 40 13.67 -12.31 55.75
CA ARG A 40 12.39 -12.84 55.28
C ARG A 40 12.50 -14.16 54.52
N VAL A 41 13.55 -14.44 53.78
CA VAL A 41 13.70 -15.73 53.08
C VAL A 41 14.10 -16.87 54.03
N LEU A 42 14.65 -16.54 55.18
CA LEU A 42 15.00 -17.47 56.22
C LEU A 42 13.89 -17.64 57.28
N ASP A 43 12.91 -16.75 57.27
CA ASP A 43 11.78 -16.85 58.21
C ASP A 43 10.92 -18.09 57.92
N HIS A 44 10.39 -18.72 58.95
CA HIS A 44 9.48 -19.86 58.86
C HIS A 44 8.04 -19.50 59.33
N GLY A 45 7.80 -18.25 59.69
CA GLY A 45 6.52 -17.71 60.15
C GLY A 45 5.74 -16.99 59.08
N ASP A 46 4.83 -16.09 59.51
CA ASP A 46 3.92 -15.34 58.66
C ASP A 46 4.61 -14.29 57.78
N ASP A 47 5.81 -13.88 58.19
CA ASP A 47 6.62 -12.88 57.44
C ASP A 47 7.53 -13.51 56.39
N ARG A 48 7.45 -14.81 56.21
CA ARG A 48 8.26 -15.54 55.20
C ARG A 48 8.06 -15.04 53.77
N MET A 49 9.13 -14.94 53.03
CA MET A 49 9.12 -14.66 51.61
C MET A 49 9.79 -15.77 50.80
N PRO A 50 9.17 -16.23 49.70
CA PRO A 50 7.87 -15.88 49.15
C PRO A 50 6.71 -16.23 50.11
N SER A 51 5.71 -15.34 50.24
CA SER A 51 4.54 -15.56 51.10
C SER A 51 3.59 -16.66 50.61
N LYS A 52 3.77 -17.14 49.38
CA LYS A 52 3.03 -18.24 48.74
C LYS A 52 3.99 -19.16 48.01
N GLY A 53 3.71 -20.47 48.05
CA GLY A 53 4.57 -21.48 47.43
C GLY A 53 5.62 -22.04 48.42
N ASP A 54 6.58 -22.83 47.87
CA ASP A 54 7.60 -23.44 48.66
C ASP A 54 8.68 -22.43 49.12
N PRO A 55 9.35 -22.66 50.26
CA PRO A 55 10.47 -21.86 50.68
C PRO A 55 11.63 -21.94 49.66
N LEU A 56 12.52 -20.96 49.64
CA LEU A 56 13.73 -21.04 48.87
C LEU A 56 14.59 -22.24 49.30
N THR A 57 15.16 -22.92 48.35
CA THR A 57 16.12 -24.02 48.64
C THR A 57 17.40 -23.48 49.29
N LYS A 58 18.10 -24.33 50.04
CA LYS A 58 19.38 -23.96 50.63
C LYS A 58 20.34 -23.36 49.60
N ALA A 59 20.42 -23.93 48.41
CA ALA A 59 21.30 -23.43 47.35
C ALA A 59 20.93 -22.01 46.85
N GLN A 60 19.63 -21.71 46.81
CA GLN A 60 19.14 -20.37 46.45
C GLN A 60 19.44 -19.34 47.54
N VAL A 61 19.23 -19.72 48.79
CA VAL A 61 19.57 -18.89 49.96
C VAL A 61 21.08 -18.64 50.02
N ASP A 62 21.91 -19.67 49.81
CA ASP A 62 23.37 -19.53 49.79
C ASP A 62 23.85 -18.62 48.62
N THR A 63 23.15 -18.66 47.50
CA THR A 63 23.44 -17.76 46.37
C THR A 63 23.13 -16.29 46.73
N LEU A 64 21.98 -16.02 47.34
CA LEU A 64 21.62 -14.68 47.80
C LEU A 64 22.58 -14.15 48.84
N ARG A 65 22.96 -15.02 49.82
CA ARG A 65 23.95 -14.70 50.85
C ARG A 65 25.29 -14.26 50.25
N LYS A 66 25.86 -15.08 49.37
CA LYS A 66 27.15 -14.79 48.69
C LYS A 66 27.06 -13.50 47.85
N TRP A 67 25.94 -13.24 47.19
CA TRP A 67 25.72 -12.02 46.44
C TRP A 67 25.74 -10.77 47.33
N ILE A 68 25.05 -10.82 48.47
CA ILE A 68 25.03 -9.73 49.47
C ILE A 68 26.44 -9.57 50.10
N GLU A 69 27.10 -10.67 50.49
CA GLU A 69 28.48 -10.66 50.99
C GLU A 69 29.45 -10.01 50.00
N GLY A 70 29.25 -10.24 48.68
CA GLY A 70 30.03 -9.64 47.63
C GLY A 70 29.67 -8.16 47.35
N GLY A 71 28.82 -7.56 48.21
CA GLY A 71 28.45 -6.13 48.15
C GLY A 71 27.07 -5.89 47.50
N GLY A 72 26.28 -6.91 47.18
CA GLY A 72 24.94 -6.79 46.62
C GLY A 72 24.90 -6.02 45.31
N LYS A 73 25.96 -6.07 44.53
CA LYS A 73 26.11 -5.27 43.29
C LYS A 73 25.09 -5.72 42.22
N TYR A 74 24.36 -4.75 41.70
CA TYR A 74 23.48 -4.93 40.55
C TYR A 74 24.30 -4.81 39.27
N ALA A 75 24.35 -5.86 38.48
CA ALA A 75 24.91 -5.81 37.13
C ALA A 75 23.84 -5.28 36.17
N LYS A 76 24.21 -4.35 35.31
CA LYS A 76 23.36 -4.02 34.15
C LYS A 76 23.18 -5.25 33.29
N HIS A 77 22.00 -5.43 32.71
CA HIS A 77 21.76 -6.51 31.75
C HIS A 77 22.79 -6.42 30.61
N TRP A 78 23.33 -7.54 30.16
CA TRP A 78 24.42 -7.60 29.15
C TRP A 78 24.06 -6.81 27.87
N ALA A 79 22.80 -6.82 27.46
CA ALA A 79 22.34 -6.14 26.26
C ALA A 79 22.48 -4.60 26.33
N TYR A 80 22.41 -4.03 27.55
CA TYR A 80 22.50 -2.59 27.78
C TYR A 80 23.92 -2.10 28.13
N MET A 81 24.91 -3.00 28.03
CA MET A 81 26.31 -2.66 28.15
C MET A 81 26.96 -2.56 26.78
N LYS A 82 27.85 -1.59 26.61
CA LYS A 82 28.60 -1.42 25.35
C LYS A 82 29.31 -2.72 24.99
N PRO A 83 29.29 -3.19 23.72
CA PRO A 83 30.01 -4.37 23.31
C PRO A 83 31.52 -4.16 23.38
N GLU A 84 32.24 -5.15 23.87
CA GLU A 84 33.68 -5.14 23.99
C GLU A 84 34.32 -6.25 23.16
N LYS A 85 35.44 -5.94 22.49
CA LYS A 85 36.14 -6.91 21.65
C LYS A 85 36.95 -7.86 22.53
N SER A 86 36.37 -8.99 22.88
CA SER A 86 37.05 -10.03 23.67
C SER A 86 38.28 -10.57 22.94
N PRO A 87 39.34 -10.94 23.66
CA PRO A 87 40.48 -11.68 23.07
C PRO A 87 40.03 -13.03 22.52
N LEU A 88 40.71 -13.50 21.48
CA LEU A 88 40.41 -14.82 20.90
C LEU A 88 40.69 -15.94 21.90
N PRO A 89 39.72 -16.83 22.20
CA PRO A 89 39.95 -17.96 23.07
C PRO A 89 41.03 -18.91 22.53
N GLU A 90 41.79 -19.51 23.40
CA GLU A 90 42.66 -20.60 23.04
C GLU A 90 41.85 -21.87 22.76
N VAL A 91 42.23 -22.60 21.73
CA VAL A 91 41.61 -23.86 21.32
C VAL A 91 42.68 -24.93 21.17
N LYS A 92 42.28 -26.19 21.39
CA LYS A 92 43.16 -27.34 21.26
C LYS A 92 43.42 -27.71 19.79
N ALA A 93 42.35 -27.80 19.00
CA ALA A 93 42.40 -28.20 17.59
C ALA A 93 42.66 -26.98 16.68
N LYS A 94 43.85 -26.37 16.80
CA LYS A 94 44.23 -25.14 16.07
C LYS A 94 44.21 -25.32 14.54
N GLU A 95 44.40 -26.50 14.04
CA GLU A 95 44.36 -26.88 12.63
C GLU A 95 42.94 -26.79 12.03
N ARG A 96 41.90 -26.75 12.89
CA ARG A 96 40.50 -26.61 12.49
C ARG A 96 40.05 -25.14 12.38
N VAL A 97 40.93 -24.20 12.69
CA VAL A 97 40.63 -22.78 12.72
C VAL A 97 40.97 -22.14 11.36
N SER A 98 40.00 -21.51 10.71
CA SER A 98 40.21 -20.74 9.49
C SER A 98 40.22 -19.22 9.76
N ASN A 99 39.46 -18.76 10.72
CA ASN A 99 39.38 -17.34 11.05
C ASN A 99 38.94 -17.11 12.52
N PRO A 100 38.84 -15.85 13.00
CA PRO A 100 38.53 -15.54 14.40
C PRO A 100 37.21 -16.13 14.93
N ILE A 101 36.16 -16.32 14.10
CA ILE A 101 34.89 -16.93 14.50
C ILE A 101 35.14 -18.32 15.11
N ASP A 102 36.00 -19.07 14.49
CA ASP A 102 36.25 -20.48 14.83
C ASP A 102 36.84 -20.64 16.22
N HIS A 103 37.62 -19.69 16.69
CA HIS A 103 38.14 -19.69 18.06
C HIS A 103 37.02 -19.72 19.10
N PHE A 104 35.96 -18.88 18.91
CA PHE A 104 34.88 -18.80 19.87
C PHE A 104 33.97 -20.03 19.83
N THR A 105 33.63 -20.50 18.64
CA THR A 105 32.74 -21.64 18.46
C THR A 105 33.42 -22.95 18.87
N LEU A 106 34.69 -23.16 18.46
CA LEU A 106 35.44 -24.34 18.80
C LEU A 106 35.75 -24.42 20.31
N ALA A 107 36.16 -23.33 20.94
CA ALA A 107 36.37 -23.28 22.40
C ALA A 107 35.08 -23.66 23.15
N ARG A 108 33.91 -23.23 22.64
CA ARG A 108 32.62 -23.58 23.26
C ARG A 108 32.27 -25.05 23.10
N LEU A 109 32.61 -25.64 21.95
CA LEU A 109 32.45 -27.07 21.68
C LEU A 109 33.42 -27.91 22.55
N GLU A 110 34.72 -27.55 22.58
CA GLU A 110 35.71 -28.23 23.36
C GLU A 110 35.37 -28.26 24.86
N ALA A 111 34.82 -27.16 25.40
CA ALA A 111 34.35 -27.11 26.78
C ALA A 111 33.21 -28.10 27.07
N ARG A 112 32.52 -28.64 26.00
CA ARG A 112 31.47 -29.65 26.09
C ARG A 112 31.91 -31.03 25.64
N GLY A 113 33.20 -31.25 25.42
CA GLY A 113 33.72 -32.51 24.89
C GLY A 113 33.28 -32.78 23.43
N MET A 114 33.04 -31.73 22.66
CA MET A 114 32.65 -31.78 21.25
C MET A 114 33.68 -31.11 20.35
N THR A 115 33.58 -31.30 19.07
CA THR A 115 34.40 -30.65 18.04
C THR A 115 33.59 -30.35 16.80
N PHE A 116 34.15 -29.65 15.81
CA PHE A 116 33.53 -29.48 14.52
C PHE A 116 33.29 -30.81 13.80
N SER A 117 32.18 -30.93 13.11
CA SER A 117 31.96 -31.99 12.13
C SER A 117 32.99 -31.92 11.01
N GLU A 118 33.11 -33.00 10.23
CA GLU A 118 33.94 -32.97 9.03
C GLU A 118 33.56 -31.84 8.08
N PRO A 119 34.52 -31.31 7.32
CA PRO A 119 34.21 -30.30 6.32
C PRO A 119 33.19 -30.82 5.31
N ALA A 120 32.30 -29.93 4.85
CA ALA A 120 31.46 -30.22 3.71
C ALA A 120 32.32 -30.43 2.45
N ASP A 121 31.94 -31.37 1.59
CA ASP A 121 32.55 -31.50 0.29
C ASP A 121 32.34 -30.24 -0.59
N LYS A 122 33.16 -30.13 -1.64
CA LYS A 122 33.15 -28.93 -2.51
C LYS A 122 31.78 -28.66 -3.11
N ALA A 123 31.04 -29.68 -3.55
CA ALA A 123 29.75 -29.55 -4.21
C ALA A 123 28.64 -29.01 -3.26
N HIS A 124 28.54 -29.60 -2.07
CA HIS A 124 27.59 -29.13 -1.05
C HIS A 124 27.98 -27.73 -0.56
N TRP A 125 29.27 -27.46 -0.39
CA TRP A 125 29.71 -26.14 0.08
C TRP A 125 29.38 -25.02 -0.92
N ILE A 126 29.69 -25.19 -2.22
CA ILE A 126 29.41 -24.14 -3.22
C ILE A 126 27.91 -23.93 -3.39
N ARG A 127 27.08 -24.99 -3.35
CA ARG A 127 25.63 -24.87 -3.39
C ARG A 127 25.13 -24.08 -2.19
N ARG A 128 25.56 -24.40 -0.98
CA ARG A 128 25.18 -23.70 0.25
C ARG A 128 25.54 -22.22 0.20
N VAL A 129 26.80 -21.89 -0.10
CA VAL A 129 27.28 -20.51 -0.10
C VAL A 129 26.63 -19.67 -1.21
N SER A 130 26.34 -20.26 -2.36
CA SER A 130 25.62 -19.58 -3.45
C SER A 130 24.17 -19.26 -3.03
N LEU A 131 23.47 -20.21 -2.40
CA LEU A 131 22.12 -19.99 -1.87
C LEU A 131 22.10 -18.95 -0.74
N ASP A 132 23.14 -18.92 0.11
CA ASP A 132 23.22 -17.97 1.22
C ASP A 132 23.63 -16.56 0.78
N LEU A 133 24.51 -16.40 -0.18
CA LEU A 133 24.99 -15.08 -0.59
C LEU A 133 24.13 -14.44 -1.69
N VAL A 134 23.62 -15.22 -2.65
CA VAL A 134 22.87 -14.68 -3.79
C VAL A 134 21.47 -15.25 -3.96
N GLY A 135 21.08 -16.23 -3.14
CA GLY A 135 19.74 -16.84 -3.15
C GLY A 135 19.46 -17.69 -4.40
N LEU A 136 20.50 -18.10 -5.12
CA LEU A 136 20.43 -18.90 -6.34
C LEU A 136 21.47 -20.02 -6.28
N PRO A 137 21.21 -21.21 -6.86
CA PRO A 137 22.21 -22.27 -6.95
C PRO A 137 23.30 -21.88 -7.95
N PRO A 138 24.50 -22.45 -7.85
CA PRO A 138 25.53 -22.26 -8.85
C PRO A 138 25.09 -22.83 -10.21
N THR A 139 25.62 -22.31 -11.28
CA THR A 139 25.50 -22.97 -12.59
C THR A 139 26.40 -24.21 -12.66
N VAL A 140 26.16 -25.10 -13.64
CA VAL A 140 27.00 -26.29 -13.84
C VAL A 140 28.45 -25.85 -14.12
N GLU A 141 28.63 -24.78 -14.90
CA GLU A 141 29.96 -24.24 -15.23
C GLU A 141 30.68 -23.68 -13.99
N GLN A 142 29.97 -23.00 -13.09
CA GLN A 142 30.52 -22.49 -11.83
C GLN A 142 30.90 -23.65 -10.90
N LEU A 143 30.06 -24.68 -10.85
CA LEU A 143 30.32 -25.91 -10.09
C LEU A 143 31.59 -26.58 -10.60
N ASP A 144 31.66 -26.82 -11.93
CA ASP A 144 32.80 -27.51 -12.55
C ASP A 144 34.11 -26.72 -12.38
N ALA A 145 34.07 -25.41 -12.53
CA ALA A 145 35.24 -24.56 -12.32
C ALA A 145 35.74 -24.63 -10.86
N PHE A 146 34.84 -24.62 -9.88
CA PHE A 146 35.22 -24.72 -8.48
C PHE A 146 35.72 -26.14 -8.09
N LEU A 147 35.09 -27.20 -8.62
CA LEU A 147 35.53 -28.56 -8.39
C LEU A 147 36.95 -28.81 -8.90
N ALA A 148 37.30 -28.16 -10.02
CA ALA A 148 38.63 -28.24 -10.63
C ALA A 148 39.70 -27.31 -10.00
N ASP A 149 39.29 -26.33 -9.18
CA ASP A 149 40.22 -25.40 -8.53
C ASP A 149 40.73 -25.99 -7.19
N ASP A 150 41.97 -26.46 -7.16
CA ASP A 150 42.63 -26.99 -5.96
C ASP A 150 43.51 -25.94 -5.23
N SER A 151 43.40 -24.67 -5.62
CA SER A 151 44.14 -23.58 -4.95
C SER A 151 43.63 -23.37 -3.51
N LYS A 152 44.51 -22.91 -2.64
CA LYS A 152 44.15 -22.62 -1.23
C LYS A 152 43.11 -21.55 -1.06
N ASP A 153 42.97 -20.64 -2.03
CA ASP A 153 42.04 -19.51 -2.07
C ASP A 153 40.79 -19.81 -2.91
N ALA A 154 40.55 -21.05 -3.34
CA ALA A 154 39.42 -21.44 -4.19
C ALA A 154 38.07 -21.03 -3.58
N ARG A 155 37.87 -21.23 -2.25
CA ARG A 155 36.64 -20.80 -1.54
C ARG A 155 36.52 -19.29 -1.50
N GLU A 156 37.59 -18.56 -1.26
CA GLU A 156 37.63 -17.10 -1.20
C GLU A 156 37.24 -16.48 -2.57
N LYS A 157 37.79 -17.01 -3.67
CA LYS A 157 37.43 -16.59 -5.02
C LYS A 157 35.90 -16.74 -5.31
N VAL A 158 35.33 -17.86 -4.88
CA VAL A 158 33.86 -18.08 -5.03
C VAL A 158 33.09 -17.06 -4.21
N VAL A 159 33.44 -16.85 -2.93
CA VAL A 159 32.77 -15.89 -2.06
C VAL A 159 32.89 -14.48 -2.62
N ASP A 160 34.07 -14.06 -3.07
CA ASP A 160 34.26 -12.72 -3.66
C ASP A 160 33.44 -12.51 -4.94
N ALA A 161 33.38 -13.52 -5.81
CA ALA A 161 32.54 -13.47 -7.02
C ALA A 161 31.03 -13.35 -6.67
N LEU A 162 30.56 -14.07 -5.67
CA LEU A 162 29.17 -14.01 -5.22
C LEU A 162 28.85 -12.67 -4.56
N LEU A 163 29.74 -12.10 -3.74
CA LEU A 163 29.57 -10.78 -3.11
C LEU A 163 29.60 -9.62 -4.11
N GLN A 164 30.31 -9.79 -5.26
CA GLN A 164 30.29 -8.82 -6.34
C GLN A 164 29.07 -8.94 -7.25
N SER A 165 28.37 -10.06 -7.20
CA SER A 165 27.17 -10.28 -8.00
C SER A 165 26.03 -9.31 -7.62
N PRO A 166 25.34 -8.69 -8.59
CA PRO A 166 24.16 -7.87 -8.30
C PRO A 166 23.02 -8.67 -7.67
N ARG A 167 23.10 -10.01 -7.72
CA ARG A 167 22.12 -10.91 -7.07
C ARG A 167 22.22 -10.93 -5.56
N TYR A 168 23.34 -10.46 -5.01
CA TYR A 168 23.55 -10.31 -3.57
C TYR A 168 22.53 -9.35 -2.96
N GLY A 169 22.38 -8.16 -3.50
CA GLY A 169 21.41 -7.19 -2.99
C GLY A 169 19.95 -7.67 -3.12
N GLU A 170 19.60 -8.35 -4.23
CA GLU A 170 18.25 -8.93 -4.40
C GLU A 170 17.96 -10.00 -3.33
N HIS A 171 18.97 -10.76 -2.93
CA HIS A 171 18.83 -11.80 -1.90
C HIS A 171 18.66 -11.18 -0.51
N TRP A 172 19.59 -10.32 -0.10
CA TRP A 172 19.63 -9.78 1.25
C TRP A 172 18.57 -8.71 1.52
N ALA A 173 18.11 -8.01 0.48
CA ALA A 173 17.01 -7.07 0.59
C ALA A 173 15.71 -7.71 1.10
N ARG A 174 15.43 -8.99 0.77
CA ARG A 174 14.17 -9.66 1.15
C ARG A 174 13.93 -9.65 2.65
N GLN A 175 14.95 -9.98 3.43
CA GLN A 175 14.87 -9.99 4.89
C GLN A 175 14.67 -8.58 5.43
N TRP A 176 15.39 -7.60 4.90
CA TRP A 176 15.22 -6.21 5.28
C TRP A 176 13.82 -5.69 4.96
N LEU A 177 13.24 -6.12 3.85
CA LEU A 177 11.88 -5.78 3.46
C LEU A 177 10.81 -6.39 4.38
N ASP A 178 11.07 -7.53 5.02
CA ASP A 178 10.20 -8.09 6.07
C ASP A 178 10.23 -7.22 7.33
N LEU A 179 11.41 -6.78 7.76
CA LEU A 179 11.55 -5.83 8.86
C LEU A 179 10.86 -4.49 8.54
N ALA A 180 11.01 -4.04 7.31
CA ALA A 180 10.36 -2.82 6.81
C ALA A 180 8.84 -2.95 6.61
N ARG A 181 8.23 -4.13 6.78
CA ARG A 181 6.82 -4.39 6.47
C ARG A 181 6.46 -4.02 5.02
N TYR A 182 7.44 -4.14 4.11
CA TYR A 182 7.27 -3.75 2.72
C TYR A 182 6.07 -4.45 2.08
N ALA A 183 5.19 -3.68 1.50
CA ALA A 183 4.12 -4.17 0.66
C ALA A 183 3.77 -3.13 -0.42
N ASP A 184 3.18 -3.63 -1.51
CA ASP A 184 2.67 -2.81 -2.60
C ASP A 184 1.19 -2.42 -2.36
N SER A 185 0.71 -2.53 -1.11
CA SER A 185 -0.68 -2.22 -0.74
C SER A 185 -0.81 -1.65 0.67
N ASN A 186 -1.99 -1.04 0.95
CA ASN A 186 -2.28 -0.35 2.21
C ASN A 186 -2.58 -1.27 3.40
N GLY A 187 -3.06 -2.48 3.15
CA GLY A 187 -3.71 -3.29 4.17
C GLY A 187 -5.16 -2.86 4.42
N PHE A 188 -5.75 -3.39 5.49
CA PHE A 188 -7.17 -3.28 5.81
C PHE A 188 -8.09 -3.85 4.72
N GLN A 189 -9.40 -3.62 4.80
CA GLN A 189 -10.37 -4.20 3.88
C GLN A 189 -10.22 -3.72 2.43
N ALA A 190 -9.89 -2.44 2.24
CA ALA A 190 -9.76 -1.85 0.91
C ALA A 190 -8.45 -2.26 0.20
N ASP A 191 -7.41 -2.48 0.96
CA ASP A 191 -6.07 -2.93 0.56
C ASP A 191 -5.61 -2.39 -0.81
N GLN A 192 -5.69 -1.07 -0.96
CA GLN A 192 -5.34 -0.35 -2.18
C GLN A 192 -3.86 -0.46 -2.48
N LEU A 193 -3.51 -0.59 -3.75
CA LEU A 193 -2.11 -0.62 -4.20
C LEU A 193 -1.40 0.70 -3.94
N ARG A 194 -0.10 0.61 -3.66
CA ARG A 194 0.83 1.73 -3.44
C ARG A 194 2.05 1.61 -4.33
N ASP A 195 2.61 2.73 -4.72
CA ASP A 195 3.89 2.80 -5.42
C ASP A 195 5.06 2.85 -4.41
N SER A 196 5.38 1.71 -3.81
CA SER A 196 6.46 1.56 -2.80
C SER A 196 7.77 1.01 -3.37
N TRP A 197 7.77 0.52 -4.61
CA TRP A 197 8.85 -0.25 -5.21
C TRP A 197 10.20 0.46 -5.29
N ALA A 198 10.23 1.78 -5.36
CA ALA A 198 11.49 2.52 -5.37
C ALA A 198 12.28 2.36 -4.06
N PHE A 199 11.61 2.20 -2.90
CA PHE A 199 12.27 1.87 -1.65
C PHE A 199 12.89 0.46 -1.69
N ARG A 200 12.17 -0.55 -2.24
CA ARG A 200 12.74 -1.89 -2.44
C ARG A 200 13.99 -1.84 -3.30
N ASP A 201 13.94 -1.11 -4.41
CA ASP A 201 15.07 -0.98 -5.33
C ASP A 201 16.24 -0.26 -4.65
N TRP A 202 15.95 0.79 -3.86
CA TRP A 202 16.96 1.46 -3.05
C TRP A 202 17.67 0.50 -2.09
N VAL A 203 16.93 -0.37 -1.38
CA VAL A 203 17.52 -1.37 -0.48
C VAL A 203 18.45 -2.32 -1.26
N ILE A 204 18.01 -2.80 -2.41
CA ILE A 204 18.81 -3.69 -3.28
C ILE A 204 20.11 -3.00 -3.72
N GLU A 205 20.01 -1.75 -4.18
CA GLU A 205 21.15 -0.97 -4.65
C GLU A 205 22.14 -0.65 -3.50
N ALA A 206 21.63 -0.26 -2.33
CA ALA A 206 22.46 0.03 -1.16
C ALA A 206 23.23 -1.21 -0.71
N MET A 207 22.61 -2.39 -0.66
CA MET A 207 23.27 -3.65 -0.31
C MET A 207 24.30 -4.07 -1.38
N ASN A 208 24.00 -3.90 -2.66
CA ASN A 208 24.94 -4.18 -3.74
C ASN A 208 26.18 -3.26 -3.69
N ALA A 209 25.97 -2.00 -3.36
CA ALA A 209 27.03 -1.01 -3.18
C ALA A 209 27.85 -1.20 -1.90
N ASP A 210 27.49 -2.18 -1.04
CA ASP A 210 28.05 -2.33 0.31
C ASP A 210 27.99 -1.02 1.11
N MET A 211 26.83 -0.32 1.01
CA MET A 211 26.63 0.92 1.77
C MET A 211 26.88 0.64 3.25
N PRO A 212 27.72 1.42 3.92
CA PRO A 212 27.94 1.25 5.35
C PRO A 212 26.63 1.23 6.12
N PHE A 213 26.43 0.28 7.03
CA PHE A 213 25.13 0.08 7.69
C PHE A 213 24.71 1.27 8.53
N ASP A 214 25.65 2.06 9.05
CA ASP A 214 25.38 3.33 9.71
C ASP A 214 24.75 4.34 8.75
N GLN A 215 25.30 4.53 7.55
CA GLN A 215 24.70 5.37 6.51
C GLN A 215 23.36 4.82 6.04
N PHE A 216 23.27 3.51 5.80
CA PHE A 216 22.05 2.80 5.44
C PHE A 216 20.93 3.06 6.44
N THR A 217 21.24 3.09 7.74
CA THR A 217 20.29 3.41 8.81
C THR A 217 19.91 4.90 8.81
N ILE A 218 20.90 5.80 8.77
CA ILE A 218 20.66 7.26 8.80
C ILE A 218 19.76 7.69 7.65
N GLU A 219 19.98 7.16 6.44
CA GLU A 219 19.17 7.52 5.27
C GLU A 219 17.73 7.02 5.38
N GLN A 220 17.48 5.87 5.97
CA GLN A 220 16.12 5.37 6.19
C GLN A 220 15.37 6.13 7.27
N ILE A 221 16.04 6.56 8.33
CA ILE A 221 15.42 7.30 9.44
C ILE A 221 15.16 8.76 9.08
N GLY A 222 16.11 9.42 8.42
CA GLY A 222 16.08 10.86 8.18
C GLY A 222 16.74 11.32 6.87
N GLY A 223 16.72 10.49 5.83
CA GLY A 223 17.33 10.80 4.54
C GLY A 223 16.79 12.06 3.87
N ASP A 224 15.51 12.38 4.06
CA ASP A 224 14.86 13.61 3.60
C ASP A 224 15.36 14.88 4.34
N LEU A 225 15.96 14.71 5.51
CA LEU A 225 16.46 15.79 6.35
C LEU A 225 17.96 16.08 6.15
N ILE A 226 18.65 15.29 5.34
CA ILE A 226 20.03 15.55 4.96
C ILE A 226 20.09 16.81 4.12
N PRO A 227 20.99 17.77 4.41
CA PRO A 227 21.11 18.99 3.62
C PRO A 227 21.29 18.71 2.13
N LYS A 228 20.42 19.23 1.27
CA LYS A 228 20.36 18.97 -0.17
C LYS A 228 20.17 17.47 -0.50
N ALA A 229 19.31 16.80 0.28
CA ALA A 229 19.01 15.38 0.09
C ALA A 229 18.82 15.00 -1.38
N THR A 230 19.52 13.97 -1.81
CA THR A 230 19.39 13.41 -3.14
C THR A 230 18.07 12.64 -3.27
N PHE A 231 17.68 12.31 -4.49
CA PHE A 231 16.54 11.45 -4.75
C PHE A 231 16.67 10.09 -4.01
N SER A 232 17.84 9.47 -4.06
CA SER A 232 18.14 8.20 -3.40
C SER A 232 17.94 8.30 -1.88
N GLN A 233 18.46 9.34 -1.24
CA GLN A 233 18.31 9.58 0.19
C GLN A 233 16.86 9.79 0.63
N GLN A 234 16.07 10.47 -0.20
CA GLN A 234 14.64 10.62 0.07
C GLN A 234 13.89 9.29 -0.11
N ALA A 235 14.21 8.50 -1.16
CA ALA A 235 13.59 7.19 -1.40
C ALA A 235 13.86 6.20 -0.25
N ALA A 236 15.02 6.29 0.41
CA ALA A 236 15.38 5.50 1.59
C ALA A 236 14.34 5.60 2.71
N THR A 237 13.73 6.78 2.89
CA THR A 237 12.73 7.04 3.93
C THR A 237 11.43 6.25 3.73
N GLY A 238 11.30 5.57 2.61
CA GLY A 238 10.21 4.61 2.32
C GLY A 238 10.02 3.56 3.41
N PHE A 239 11.07 3.21 4.21
CA PHE A 239 10.97 2.34 5.37
C PHE A 239 9.85 2.75 6.34
N HIS A 240 9.69 4.05 6.57
CA HIS A 240 8.67 4.59 7.48
C HIS A 240 7.33 4.92 6.79
N ARG A 241 7.19 4.57 5.49
CA ARG A 241 5.95 4.75 4.73
C ARG A 241 5.20 3.43 4.46
N THR A 242 5.71 2.36 5.03
CA THR A 242 5.14 1.00 4.94
C THR A 242 4.13 0.61 6.01
N PRO A 243 3.86 1.37 7.11
CA PRO A 243 2.75 1.04 8.01
C PRO A 243 1.44 0.83 7.25
N THR A 244 0.58 -0.01 7.78
CA THR A 244 -0.80 -0.13 7.26
C THR A 244 -1.53 1.20 7.38
N CYS A 245 -2.39 1.51 6.41
CA CYS A 245 -3.12 2.77 6.36
C CYS A 245 -4.60 2.53 6.07
N ASN A 246 -5.46 2.85 7.03
CA ASN A 246 -6.89 2.73 6.86
C ASN A 246 -7.46 3.92 6.06
N VAL A 247 -8.14 3.63 4.94
CA VAL A 247 -8.78 4.62 4.06
C VAL A 247 -10.29 4.36 3.92
N GLU A 248 -10.87 3.60 4.83
CA GLU A 248 -12.26 3.16 4.79
C GLU A 248 -13.23 4.19 5.35
N ALA A 249 -14.51 4.01 5.06
CA ALA A 249 -15.57 4.84 5.62
C ALA A 249 -15.59 4.73 7.16
N GLY A 250 -15.64 5.87 7.84
CA GLY A 250 -15.67 5.94 9.30
C GLY A 250 -14.30 5.97 9.97
N VAL A 251 -13.19 5.89 9.22
CA VAL A 251 -11.85 6.06 9.79
C VAL A 251 -11.68 7.47 10.38
N HIS A 252 -11.06 7.56 11.55
CA HIS A 252 -10.67 8.84 12.12
C HIS A 252 -9.23 9.18 11.69
N PRO A 253 -8.99 10.25 10.91
CA PRO A 253 -7.67 10.54 10.35
C PRO A 253 -6.57 10.70 11.40
N GLU A 254 -6.88 11.31 12.54
CA GLU A 254 -5.90 11.50 13.62
C GLU A 254 -5.56 10.18 14.32
N GLU A 255 -6.54 9.33 14.59
CA GLU A 255 -6.30 7.98 15.11
C GLU A 255 -5.41 7.16 14.17
N ASN A 256 -5.73 7.16 12.87
CA ASN A 256 -4.94 6.48 11.86
C ASN A 256 -3.50 6.99 11.83
N ARG A 257 -3.30 8.32 11.93
CA ARG A 257 -1.98 8.93 12.00
C ARG A 257 -1.21 8.50 13.25
N VAL A 258 -1.85 8.55 14.42
CA VAL A 258 -1.23 8.15 15.70
C VAL A 258 -0.80 6.68 15.65
N ASN A 259 -1.66 5.79 15.16
CA ASN A 259 -1.35 4.37 15.01
C ASN A 259 -0.16 4.14 14.06
N GLN A 260 -0.05 4.91 12.99
CA GLN A 260 1.12 4.85 12.10
C GLN A 260 2.40 5.32 12.80
N VAL A 261 2.33 6.32 13.67
CA VAL A 261 3.51 6.75 14.44
C VAL A 261 3.87 5.73 15.51
N PHE A 262 2.89 5.10 16.16
CA PHE A 262 3.14 3.96 17.06
C PHE A 262 3.88 2.83 16.33
N ASP A 263 3.40 2.44 15.17
CA ASP A 263 4.05 1.42 14.34
C ASP A 263 5.50 1.82 13.98
N ARG A 264 5.77 3.09 13.64
CA ARG A 264 7.13 3.57 13.35
C ARG A 264 8.06 3.43 14.55
N VAL A 265 7.59 3.75 15.75
CA VAL A 265 8.36 3.62 16.99
C VAL A 265 8.62 2.15 17.31
N THR A 266 7.58 1.32 17.32
CA THR A 266 7.71 -0.11 17.66
C THR A 266 8.59 -0.84 16.65
N THR A 267 8.40 -0.58 15.33
CA THR A 267 9.25 -1.17 14.30
C THR A 267 10.70 -0.71 14.41
N THR A 268 10.96 0.55 14.77
CA THR A 268 12.32 1.04 14.99
C THR A 268 12.95 0.32 16.19
N GLY A 269 12.21 0.16 17.28
CA GLY A 269 12.64 -0.62 18.45
C GLY A 269 13.01 -2.05 18.08
N THR A 270 12.13 -2.76 17.38
CA THR A 270 12.36 -4.14 16.95
C THR A 270 13.51 -4.24 15.94
N THR A 271 13.54 -3.35 14.92
CA THR A 271 14.50 -3.47 13.81
C THR A 271 15.93 -3.14 14.23
N TRP A 272 16.15 -2.07 14.95
CA TRP A 272 17.50 -1.60 15.28
C TRP A 272 17.92 -1.91 16.71
N LEU A 273 17.00 -1.87 17.66
CA LEU A 273 17.31 -2.06 19.06
C LEU A 273 17.05 -3.49 19.55
N GLY A 274 16.29 -4.32 18.81
CA GLY A 274 15.90 -5.64 19.28
C GLY A 274 15.12 -5.55 20.60
N ILE A 275 14.15 -4.65 20.69
CA ILE A 275 13.35 -4.41 21.89
C ILE A 275 11.89 -4.32 21.50
N THR A 276 11.01 -4.98 22.27
CA THR A 276 9.56 -4.94 22.12
C THR A 276 8.98 -3.66 22.74
N MET A 277 9.03 -2.56 22.00
CA MET A 277 8.55 -1.25 22.48
C MET A 277 7.02 -1.13 22.54
N GLU A 278 6.26 -2.07 22.02
CA GLU A 278 4.79 -2.01 21.95
C GLU A 278 4.15 -1.93 23.34
N CYS A 279 4.68 -2.67 24.34
CA CYS A 279 4.20 -2.61 25.72
C CYS A 279 4.37 -1.23 26.34
N VAL A 280 5.40 -0.48 25.92
CA VAL A 280 5.77 0.83 26.49
C VAL A 280 4.82 1.94 26.04
N GLN A 281 4.03 1.71 25.02
CA GLN A 281 2.97 2.63 24.58
C GLN A 281 1.94 2.94 25.69
N CYS A 282 1.58 1.95 26.49
CA CYS A 282 0.51 2.05 27.49
C CYS A 282 1.01 2.28 28.92
N HIS A 283 2.17 1.76 29.27
CA HIS A 283 2.80 1.84 30.60
C HIS A 283 4.31 1.63 30.47
N SER A 284 5.10 1.98 31.47
CA SER A 284 6.54 1.67 31.48
C SER A 284 6.77 0.15 31.32
N HIS A 285 7.84 -0.23 30.62
CA HIS A 285 8.11 -1.64 30.33
C HIS A 285 8.17 -2.46 31.61
N LYS A 286 7.57 -3.66 31.59
CA LYS A 286 7.43 -4.45 32.81
C LYS A 286 8.77 -4.99 33.32
N TYR A 287 9.66 -5.33 32.41
CA TYR A 287 10.91 -6.04 32.70
C TYR A 287 12.15 -5.22 32.37
N ASP A 288 12.10 -4.44 31.29
CA ASP A 288 13.23 -3.67 30.78
C ASP A 288 13.19 -2.21 31.23
N PRO A 289 14.32 -1.53 31.28
CA PRO A 289 14.42 -0.17 31.85
C PRO A 289 13.95 0.92 30.88
N PHE A 290 12.74 0.78 30.32
CA PHE A 290 12.13 1.75 29.39
C PHE A 290 10.85 2.35 30.00
N ALA A 291 10.86 3.65 30.25
CA ALA A 291 9.71 4.36 30.76
C ALA A 291 8.72 4.71 29.64
N GLN A 292 7.43 4.77 29.98
CA GLN A 292 6.39 5.20 29.04
C GLN A 292 6.70 6.56 28.42
N GLU A 293 7.19 7.50 29.20
CA GLU A 293 7.58 8.84 28.70
C GLU A 293 8.64 8.75 27.61
N GLU A 294 9.61 7.83 27.72
CA GLU A 294 10.67 7.63 26.74
C GLU A 294 10.15 7.10 25.39
N PHE A 295 9.09 6.28 25.42
CA PHE A 295 8.38 5.89 24.20
C PHE A 295 7.85 7.12 23.46
N TYR A 296 7.21 8.05 24.18
CA TYR A 296 6.68 9.28 23.58
C TYR A 296 7.76 10.29 23.21
N LYS A 297 8.94 10.24 23.83
CA LYS A 297 10.11 10.99 23.36
C LYS A 297 10.62 10.49 22.00
N ILE A 298 10.62 9.16 21.79
CA ILE A 298 10.91 8.58 20.46
C ILE A 298 9.78 8.89 19.48
N PHE A 299 8.52 8.75 19.91
CA PHE A 299 7.35 9.11 19.12
C PHE A 299 7.45 10.55 18.58
N ALA A 300 7.98 11.47 19.35
CA ALA A 300 8.12 12.88 18.97
C ALA A 300 8.99 13.07 17.71
N PHE A 301 9.99 12.23 17.45
CA PHE A 301 10.77 12.28 16.22
C PHE A 301 9.93 11.99 14.97
N PHE A 302 8.91 11.13 15.09
CA PHE A 302 8.04 10.71 13.97
C PHE A 302 6.71 11.48 13.92
N ASN A 303 6.35 12.20 14.99
CA ASN A 303 5.08 12.90 15.11
C ASN A 303 4.95 14.11 14.17
N ASN A 304 6.07 14.63 13.69
CA ASN A 304 6.14 15.81 12.83
C ASN A 304 5.91 15.48 11.34
N THR A 305 4.99 14.57 11.05
CA THR A 305 4.65 14.16 9.68
C THR A 305 3.22 14.58 9.32
N PRO A 306 2.94 14.95 8.05
CA PRO A 306 1.60 15.29 7.61
C PRO A 306 0.66 14.07 7.65
N LEU A 307 -0.65 14.32 7.56
CA LEU A 307 -1.65 13.26 7.41
C LEU A 307 -1.44 12.52 6.08
N GLU A 308 -1.57 11.20 6.11
CA GLU A 308 -1.45 10.34 4.92
C GLU A 308 -2.79 10.08 4.23
N VAL A 309 -3.90 10.39 4.87
CA VAL A 309 -5.24 10.24 4.33
C VAL A 309 -5.94 11.57 4.21
N LYS A 310 -6.74 11.74 3.15
CA LYS A 310 -7.54 12.94 2.91
C LYS A 310 -8.98 12.54 2.65
N GLY A 311 -9.91 13.29 3.25
CA GLY A 311 -11.35 13.11 2.98
C GLY A 311 -11.66 13.40 1.52
N LYS A 312 -12.38 12.48 0.87
CA LYS A 312 -12.82 12.58 -0.53
C LYS A 312 -14.26 13.08 -0.67
N GLY A 313 -14.77 13.70 0.39
CA GLY A 313 -16.18 14.08 0.53
C GLY A 313 -17.02 12.95 1.12
N GLY A 314 -17.97 13.28 1.98
CA GLY A 314 -18.77 12.31 2.72
C GLY A 314 -17.93 11.51 3.72
N VAL A 315 -18.05 10.18 3.67
CA VAL A 315 -17.42 9.26 4.62
C VAL A 315 -16.24 8.48 4.03
N SER A 316 -15.78 8.80 2.83
CA SER A 316 -14.67 8.12 2.17
C SER A 316 -13.37 8.91 2.26
N PHE A 317 -12.27 8.21 2.44
CA PHE A 317 -10.92 8.76 2.44
C PHE A 317 -10.11 8.17 1.28
N ASP A 318 -9.17 8.93 0.76
CA ASP A 318 -8.14 8.46 -0.15
C ASP A 318 -6.79 8.48 0.54
N PHE A 319 -5.94 7.51 0.20
CA PHE A 319 -4.53 7.58 0.50
C PHE A 319 -3.92 8.73 -0.31
N TRP A 320 -3.26 9.63 0.37
CA TRP A 320 -2.77 10.87 -0.24
C TRP A 320 -1.27 11.07 -0.01
N GLY A 321 -0.80 10.85 1.18
CA GLY A 321 0.55 10.89 1.71
C GLY A 321 1.48 11.92 1.14
N PRO A 322 2.70 12.13 1.61
CA PRO A 322 3.77 12.71 0.81
C PRO A 322 4.32 11.68 -0.18
N THR A 323 4.47 12.12 -1.44
CA THR A 323 5.06 11.33 -2.54
C THR A 323 6.11 12.15 -3.26
N MET A 324 7.04 11.46 -3.92
CA MET A 324 8.06 12.05 -4.78
C MET A 324 8.00 11.40 -6.16
N ASP A 325 8.08 12.21 -7.20
CA ASP A 325 8.10 11.72 -8.59
C ASP A 325 9.40 10.95 -8.88
N LEU A 326 9.26 9.79 -9.51
CA LEU A 326 10.40 8.96 -9.91
C LEU A 326 11.03 9.50 -11.21
N PRO A 327 12.35 9.66 -11.27
CA PRO A 327 13.02 10.17 -12.47
C PRO A 327 13.12 9.13 -13.61
N SER A 328 12.18 8.21 -13.71
CA SER A 328 12.26 7.01 -14.53
C SER A 328 12.24 7.27 -16.05
N ASP A 329 11.79 8.46 -16.50
CA ASP A 329 11.81 8.82 -17.91
C ASP A 329 11.98 10.34 -18.08
N LYS A 330 13.11 10.78 -18.66
CA LYS A 330 13.35 12.20 -18.97
C LYS A 330 12.25 12.79 -19.85
N GLY A 331 11.67 11.99 -20.77
CA GLY A 331 10.57 12.42 -21.63
C GLY A 331 9.29 12.72 -20.86
N GLN A 332 8.86 11.83 -19.98
CA GLN A 332 7.66 12.02 -19.14
C GLN A 332 7.83 13.16 -18.13
N LYS A 333 9.03 13.29 -17.53
CA LYS A 333 9.34 14.42 -16.66
C LYS A 333 9.22 15.74 -17.37
N ASN A 334 9.78 15.85 -18.58
CA ASN A 334 9.69 17.06 -19.41
C ASN A 334 8.24 17.35 -19.82
N GLN A 335 7.45 16.31 -20.16
CA GLN A 335 6.02 16.48 -20.48
C GLN A 335 5.21 16.98 -19.28
N LYS A 336 5.47 16.44 -18.07
CA LYS A 336 4.79 16.89 -16.83
C LYS A 336 5.16 18.32 -16.53
N GLN A 337 6.45 18.66 -16.56
CA GLN A 337 6.94 20.01 -16.32
C GLN A 337 6.39 21.04 -17.33
N ALA A 338 6.31 20.65 -18.60
CA ALA A 338 5.69 21.48 -19.64
C ALA A 338 4.19 21.68 -19.37
N ALA A 339 3.47 20.64 -18.98
CA ALA A 339 2.05 20.72 -18.63
C ALA A 339 1.80 21.58 -17.38
N GLU A 340 2.63 21.47 -16.35
CA GLU A 340 2.57 22.30 -15.13
C GLU A 340 2.89 23.76 -15.41
N THR A 341 3.90 24.03 -16.27
CA THR A 341 4.25 25.39 -16.70
C THR A 341 3.09 26.00 -17.48
N ALA A 342 2.47 25.24 -18.38
CA ALA A 342 1.30 25.71 -19.13
C ALA A 342 0.10 25.96 -18.20
N LEU A 343 -0.13 25.15 -17.18
CA LEU A 343 -1.16 25.38 -16.16
C LEU A 343 -0.91 26.68 -15.40
N LYS A 344 0.30 26.89 -14.88
CA LYS A 344 0.66 28.13 -14.16
C LYS A 344 0.49 29.38 -15.00
N ALA A 345 0.82 29.29 -16.31
CA ALA A 345 0.60 30.39 -17.25
C ALA A 345 -0.90 30.71 -17.37
N LYS A 346 -1.76 29.69 -17.54
CA LYS A 346 -3.21 29.87 -17.63
C LYS A 346 -3.86 30.34 -16.31
N GLU A 347 -3.36 29.90 -15.17
CA GLU A 347 -3.83 30.41 -13.87
C GLU A 347 -3.46 31.89 -13.70
N LYS A 348 -2.26 32.30 -14.15
CA LYS A 348 -1.85 33.72 -14.14
C LYS A 348 -2.69 34.58 -15.08
N GLU A 349 -3.00 34.06 -16.28
CA GLU A 349 -3.90 34.74 -17.24
C GLU A 349 -5.29 34.90 -16.62
N LEU A 350 -5.85 33.89 -15.98
CA LEU A 350 -7.16 33.94 -15.33
C LEU A 350 -7.18 34.96 -14.16
N GLU A 351 -6.13 34.98 -13.32
CA GLU A 351 -6.01 35.97 -12.25
C GLU A 351 -5.91 37.40 -12.78
N ALA A 352 -5.15 37.63 -13.87
CA ALA A 352 -5.04 38.95 -14.48
C ALA A 352 -6.40 39.39 -15.07
N ALA A 353 -7.03 38.53 -15.88
CA ALA A 353 -8.33 38.81 -16.45
C ALA A 353 -9.42 39.06 -15.38
N LYS A 354 -9.35 38.31 -14.26
CA LYS A 354 -10.26 38.51 -13.13
C LYS A 354 -10.10 39.90 -12.49
N ARG A 355 -8.83 40.34 -12.28
CA ARG A 355 -8.55 41.72 -11.76
C ARG A 355 -9.02 42.80 -12.73
N ASP A 356 -8.81 42.61 -14.03
CA ASP A 356 -9.24 43.54 -15.05
C ASP A 356 -10.78 43.62 -15.17
N SER A 357 -11.45 42.47 -14.99
CA SER A 357 -12.93 42.45 -14.95
C SER A 357 -13.44 43.06 -13.64
N GLU A 358 -12.82 42.76 -12.49
CA GLU A 358 -13.19 43.39 -11.20
C GLU A 358 -13.04 44.92 -11.23
N ALA A 359 -12.05 45.48 -11.93
CA ALA A 359 -11.88 46.90 -12.11
C ALA A 359 -13.01 47.56 -12.87
N LYS A 360 -13.71 46.84 -13.74
CA LYS A 360 -14.88 47.30 -14.53
C LYS A 360 -16.22 47.07 -13.82
N PHE A 361 -16.22 46.52 -12.64
CA PHE A 361 -17.42 46.15 -11.90
C PHE A 361 -18.29 47.37 -11.52
N GLU A 362 -17.68 48.45 -11.08
CA GLU A 362 -18.41 49.69 -10.73
C GLU A 362 -19.10 50.33 -11.94
N ASP A 363 -18.45 50.30 -13.09
CA ASP A 363 -19.06 50.78 -14.35
C ASP A 363 -20.26 49.92 -14.75
N TRP A 364 -20.13 48.61 -14.62
CA TRP A 364 -21.24 47.67 -14.84
C TRP A 364 -22.36 47.90 -13.85
N LEU A 365 -22.08 48.12 -12.57
CA LEU A 365 -23.06 48.44 -11.52
C LEU A 365 -23.84 49.70 -11.88
N ALA A 366 -23.17 50.76 -12.32
CA ALA A 366 -23.81 52.03 -12.73
C ALA A 366 -24.68 51.83 -13.95
N ALA A 367 -24.20 51.09 -14.93
CA ALA A 367 -24.95 50.81 -16.17
C ALA A 367 -26.20 49.99 -15.93
N GLU A 368 -26.12 48.94 -15.09
CA GLU A 368 -27.27 48.09 -14.78
C GLU A 368 -28.31 48.79 -13.91
N ARG A 369 -27.91 49.67 -12.98
CA ARG A 369 -28.83 50.54 -12.23
C ARG A 369 -29.53 51.51 -13.13
N GLN A 370 -28.87 52.10 -14.13
CA GLN A 370 -29.47 52.99 -15.11
C GLN A 370 -30.50 52.27 -16.02
N LYS A 371 -30.21 51.02 -16.40
CA LYS A 371 -31.14 50.18 -17.17
C LYS A 371 -32.39 49.83 -16.38
N LEU A 372 -32.21 49.45 -15.09
CA LEU A 372 -33.36 49.17 -14.17
C LEU A 372 -34.27 50.39 -13.97
N GLY A 373 -33.75 51.62 -14.08
CA GLY A 373 -34.55 52.86 -14.01
C GLY A 373 -35.34 53.15 -15.29
N LYS A 374 -35.03 52.54 -16.42
CA LYS A 374 -35.63 52.68 -17.74
C LYS A 374 -36.53 51.52 -18.20
N GLU A 375 -36.62 50.43 -17.40
CA GLU A 375 -37.44 49.28 -17.73
C GLU A 375 -38.93 49.61 -17.63
N GLY A 376 -39.55 49.70 -18.79
CA GLY A 376 -41.02 49.71 -18.91
C GLY A 376 -41.61 48.33 -18.53
N SER A 377 -42.91 48.31 -18.21
CA SER A 377 -43.66 47.13 -17.73
C SER A 377 -43.39 45.85 -18.51
N ALA A 378 -43.34 44.68 -17.77
CA ALA A 378 -43.25 43.36 -18.39
C ALA A 378 -44.33 43.19 -19.47
N PRO A 379 -44.10 42.38 -20.55
CA PRO A 379 -45.08 42.18 -21.61
C PRO A 379 -46.41 41.68 -21.05
N LEU A 380 -47.51 42.27 -21.47
CA LEU A 380 -48.86 41.86 -21.04
C LEU A 380 -49.17 40.54 -21.69
N TRP A 381 -49.34 39.52 -20.86
CA TRP A 381 -49.69 38.16 -21.29
C TRP A 381 -51.24 38.03 -21.28
N THR A 382 -51.81 37.77 -22.42
CA THR A 382 -53.23 37.46 -22.55
C THR A 382 -53.42 35.96 -22.52
N VAL A 383 -54.16 35.42 -21.55
CA VAL A 383 -54.42 33.99 -21.45
C VAL A 383 -55.33 33.58 -22.59
N LEU A 384 -54.94 32.54 -23.32
CA LEU A 384 -55.70 32.00 -24.46
C LEU A 384 -56.74 30.98 -23.99
N LYS A 385 -57.90 30.99 -24.57
CA LYS A 385 -58.99 30.05 -24.26
C LYS A 385 -58.93 28.84 -25.18
N PRO A 386 -58.70 27.62 -24.63
CA PRO A 386 -58.78 26.42 -25.41
C PRO A 386 -60.16 26.14 -25.92
N THR A 387 -60.28 25.76 -27.21
CA THR A 387 -61.57 25.48 -27.91
C THR A 387 -61.69 24.01 -28.29
N GLN A 388 -60.57 23.33 -28.55
CA GLN A 388 -60.58 21.94 -28.90
C GLN A 388 -59.27 21.31 -28.45
N TRP A 389 -59.26 20.02 -28.03
CA TRP A 389 -58.07 19.33 -27.59
C TRP A 389 -58.20 17.84 -27.82
N LYS A 390 -57.04 17.18 -28.06
CA LYS A 390 -56.90 15.72 -28.13
C LYS A 390 -55.55 15.29 -27.70
N SER A 391 -55.45 14.01 -27.29
CA SER A 391 -54.16 13.35 -26.99
C SER A 391 -53.99 12.12 -27.87
N SER A 392 -52.76 11.83 -28.31
CA SER A 392 -52.42 10.56 -28.95
C SER A 392 -52.38 9.38 -27.96
N GLY A 393 -52.39 9.66 -26.65
CA GLY A 393 -52.49 8.70 -25.58
C GLY A 393 -53.90 8.42 -25.10
N LYS A 394 -54.06 8.07 -23.82
CA LYS A 394 -55.35 7.80 -23.17
C LYS A 394 -55.74 8.93 -22.18
N GLU A 395 -55.12 10.10 -22.32
CA GLU A 395 -55.43 11.27 -21.50
C GLU A 395 -56.77 11.87 -21.90
N SER A 396 -57.57 12.26 -20.91
CA SER A 396 -58.72 13.12 -21.01
C SER A 396 -58.35 14.51 -20.49
N PHE A 397 -59.05 15.54 -20.92
CA PHE A 397 -58.82 16.91 -20.44
C PHE A 397 -60.10 17.54 -19.95
N THR A 398 -59.98 18.27 -18.87
CA THR A 398 -61.06 19.14 -18.33
C THR A 398 -60.63 20.59 -18.41
N LEU A 399 -61.37 21.43 -19.06
CA LEU A 399 -61.15 22.87 -19.09
C LEU A 399 -61.57 23.47 -17.76
N LEU A 400 -60.63 24.25 -17.16
CA LEU A 400 -60.88 24.93 -15.88
C LEU A 400 -61.16 26.43 -16.10
N ASP A 401 -61.71 27.10 -15.07
CA ASP A 401 -62.15 28.49 -15.10
C ASP A 401 -61.02 29.48 -15.46
N ASP A 402 -59.78 29.11 -15.21
CA ASP A 402 -58.61 29.93 -15.53
C ASP A 402 -58.09 29.68 -16.95
N ASN A 403 -58.84 29.02 -17.79
CA ASN A 403 -58.46 28.59 -19.14
C ASN A 403 -57.27 27.62 -19.23
N SER A 404 -56.97 26.93 -18.14
CA SER A 404 -56.02 25.81 -18.19
C SER A 404 -56.72 24.48 -18.46
N LEU A 405 -56.00 23.51 -19.01
CA LEU A 405 -56.52 22.16 -19.25
C LEU A 405 -55.95 21.20 -18.23
N LEU A 406 -56.77 20.62 -17.39
CA LEU A 406 -56.37 19.57 -16.46
C LEU A 406 -56.39 18.21 -17.15
N ALA A 407 -55.25 17.59 -17.29
CA ALA A 407 -55.10 16.26 -17.86
C ALA A 407 -55.52 15.19 -16.84
N GLY A 408 -56.55 14.39 -17.20
CA GLY A 408 -57.06 13.23 -16.44
C GLY A 408 -56.87 11.92 -17.21
N GLY A 409 -57.53 10.87 -16.75
CA GLY A 409 -57.42 9.54 -17.36
C GLY A 409 -56.08 8.88 -17.20
N MET A 410 -55.81 7.84 -18.00
CA MET A 410 -54.55 7.08 -17.95
C MET A 410 -53.45 7.83 -18.74
N SER A 411 -52.34 8.15 -18.11
CA SER A 411 -51.18 8.76 -18.76
C SER A 411 -50.54 7.78 -19.75
N GLY A 412 -50.46 8.14 -21.01
CA GLY A 412 -49.76 7.35 -22.03
C GLY A 412 -48.26 7.33 -21.75
N ALA A 413 -47.57 6.23 -22.08
CA ALA A 413 -46.13 6.15 -21.93
C ALA A 413 -45.40 7.24 -22.71
N LYS A 414 -45.89 7.51 -23.92
CA LYS A 414 -45.52 8.64 -24.78
C LYS A 414 -46.83 9.26 -25.31
N SER A 415 -46.96 10.56 -25.20
CA SER A 415 -48.20 11.25 -25.60
C SER A 415 -47.89 12.55 -26.33
N ILE A 416 -48.75 12.87 -27.29
CA ILE A 416 -48.73 14.14 -27.98
C ILE A 416 -50.07 14.83 -27.69
N TYR A 417 -50.03 16.04 -27.13
CA TYR A 417 -51.18 16.85 -26.89
C TYR A 417 -51.35 17.84 -28.06
N GLU A 418 -52.44 17.85 -28.70
CA GLU A 418 -52.84 18.84 -29.69
C GLU A 418 -54.00 19.67 -29.11
N ILE A 419 -53.73 20.99 -28.94
CA ILE A 419 -54.64 21.90 -28.26
C ILE A 419 -54.86 23.13 -29.14
N GLU A 420 -56.07 23.32 -29.53
CA GLU A 420 -56.49 24.53 -30.22
C GLU A 420 -56.98 25.60 -29.24
N THR A 421 -56.52 26.83 -29.42
CA THR A 421 -57.01 27.97 -28.66
C THR A 421 -57.55 29.05 -29.62
N GLU A 422 -58.39 29.95 -29.14
CA GLU A 422 -58.69 31.20 -29.86
C GLU A 422 -57.36 31.96 -30.10
N ALA A 423 -57.17 32.49 -31.28
CA ALA A 423 -56.04 33.40 -31.54
C ALA A 423 -56.33 34.77 -30.95
N PRO A 424 -55.32 35.48 -30.40
CA PRO A 424 -55.56 36.85 -29.91
C PRO A 424 -55.85 37.78 -31.04
N GLU A 425 -56.68 38.82 -30.76
CA GLU A 425 -56.88 39.93 -31.67
C GLU A 425 -55.58 40.75 -31.77
N GLY A 426 -55.27 41.19 -33.00
CA GLY A 426 -54.06 41.99 -33.26
C GLY A 426 -52.77 41.17 -33.38
N LYS A 427 -51.67 41.81 -33.14
CA LYS A 427 -50.31 41.27 -33.35
C LYS A 427 -49.97 40.18 -32.34
N LEU A 428 -49.52 39.05 -32.83
CA LEU A 428 -48.93 37.93 -32.04
C LEU A 428 -47.40 37.89 -32.27
N ALA A 429 -46.63 38.11 -31.24
CA ALA A 429 -45.15 38.11 -31.31
C ALA A 429 -44.49 37.04 -30.43
N SER A 430 -45.14 36.61 -29.35
CA SER A 430 -44.64 35.54 -28.48
C SER A 430 -45.76 34.73 -27.83
N VAL A 431 -45.46 33.52 -27.44
CA VAL A 431 -46.35 32.63 -26.69
C VAL A 431 -45.68 32.12 -25.40
N ARG A 432 -46.49 31.82 -24.39
CA ARG A 432 -46.09 31.28 -23.13
C ARG A 432 -46.89 30.01 -22.83
N LEU A 433 -46.18 28.97 -22.45
CA LEU A 433 -46.73 27.76 -21.86
C LEU A 433 -46.47 27.80 -20.35
N GLU A 434 -47.52 27.68 -19.56
CA GLU A 434 -47.42 27.49 -18.11
C GLU A 434 -47.79 26.05 -17.77
N THR A 435 -47.07 25.43 -16.84
CA THR A 435 -47.37 24.12 -16.26
C THR A 435 -47.74 24.30 -14.81
N LEU A 436 -49.04 24.28 -14.55
CA LEU A 436 -49.65 24.67 -13.28
C LEU A 436 -49.79 23.48 -12.32
N LEU A 437 -49.89 23.79 -11.02
CA LEU A 437 -50.15 22.80 -9.97
C LEU A 437 -51.63 22.44 -9.91
N HIS A 438 -51.98 21.23 -9.48
CA HIS A 438 -53.33 20.82 -9.14
C HIS A 438 -53.34 19.68 -8.13
N ASP A 439 -54.29 19.67 -7.19
CA ASP A 439 -54.41 18.69 -6.10
C ASP A 439 -54.59 17.23 -6.60
N SER A 440 -55.18 17.05 -7.77
CA SER A 440 -55.38 15.74 -8.38
C SER A 440 -54.16 15.16 -9.12
N LEU A 441 -53.08 15.96 -9.29
CA LEU A 441 -51.86 15.54 -9.96
C LEU A 441 -50.90 14.84 -8.96
N PRO A 442 -50.00 13.98 -9.43
CA PRO A 442 -49.04 13.32 -8.57
C PRO A 442 -48.28 14.33 -7.69
N SER A 443 -48.25 14.11 -6.39
CA SER A 443 -47.64 14.98 -5.38
C SER A 443 -48.02 16.45 -5.52
N LYS A 444 -49.24 16.73 -6.06
CA LYS A 444 -49.80 18.05 -6.35
C LYS A 444 -48.92 18.90 -7.29
N GLY A 445 -47.99 18.32 -8.01
CA GLY A 445 -47.05 19.00 -8.89
C GLY A 445 -47.52 19.19 -10.32
N PRO A 446 -46.72 19.75 -11.24
CA PRO A 446 -47.11 20.13 -12.57
C PRO A 446 -47.10 19.01 -13.61
N GLY A 447 -46.53 17.83 -13.28
CA GLY A 447 -46.38 16.71 -14.19
C GLY A 447 -47.17 15.46 -13.80
N ARG A 448 -47.23 14.50 -14.73
CA ARG A 448 -47.92 13.23 -14.58
C ARG A 448 -46.96 12.08 -14.88
N ASN A 449 -46.19 11.65 -13.90
CA ASN A 449 -45.33 10.49 -14.08
C ASN A 449 -46.01 9.24 -13.52
N ARG A 450 -46.29 8.28 -14.39
CA ARG A 450 -47.01 7.05 -14.04
C ARG A 450 -46.20 6.04 -13.26
N THR A 451 -44.88 6.07 -13.37
CA THR A 451 -44.02 4.96 -12.89
C THR A 451 -43.77 4.98 -11.38
N ASN A 452 -43.71 6.16 -10.75
CA ASN A 452 -43.32 6.31 -9.36
C ASN A 452 -44.00 7.47 -8.61
N GLY A 453 -45.11 8.00 -9.13
CA GLY A 453 -45.79 9.14 -8.49
C GLY A 453 -45.03 10.46 -8.46
N ASN A 454 -43.89 10.55 -9.13
CA ASN A 454 -43.05 11.73 -9.21
C ASN A 454 -43.73 12.78 -10.12
N PRO A 455 -43.88 14.05 -9.69
CA PRO A 455 -44.56 15.09 -10.45
C PRO A 455 -43.75 15.70 -11.59
N ASN A 456 -42.58 15.10 -11.96
CA ASN A 456 -41.79 15.56 -13.08
C ASN A 456 -42.48 15.30 -14.42
N PHE A 457 -42.32 16.23 -15.36
CA PHE A 457 -42.62 16.03 -16.77
C PHE A 457 -41.33 16.13 -17.61
N VAL A 458 -41.37 15.60 -18.83
CA VAL A 458 -40.35 15.80 -19.86
C VAL A 458 -41.05 16.15 -21.18
N LEU A 459 -40.93 17.41 -21.56
CA LEU A 459 -41.48 17.94 -22.80
C LEU A 459 -40.38 18.04 -23.86
N THR A 460 -40.53 17.22 -24.92
CA THR A 460 -39.48 17.04 -25.93
C THR A 460 -39.53 18.01 -27.07
N GLU A 461 -40.74 18.51 -27.41
CA GLU A 461 -40.96 19.47 -28.50
C GLU A 461 -42.23 20.24 -28.32
N VAL A 462 -42.23 21.49 -28.72
CA VAL A 462 -43.42 22.35 -28.85
C VAL A 462 -43.46 22.92 -30.25
N THR A 463 -44.57 22.68 -30.95
CA THR A 463 -44.84 23.32 -32.26
C THR A 463 -46.11 24.15 -32.19
N LEU A 464 -46.19 25.22 -33.03
CA LEU A 464 -47.28 26.12 -33.10
C LEU A 464 -47.73 26.31 -34.59
N SER A 465 -48.99 26.23 -34.83
CA SER A 465 -49.59 26.55 -36.17
C SER A 465 -50.78 27.51 -36.07
N LEU A 466 -50.95 28.38 -37.06
CA LEU A 466 -52.07 29.24 -37.22
C LEU A 466 -53.13 28.48 -38.06
N LEU A 467 -54.35 28.44 -37.57
CA LEU A 467 -55.53 27.88 -38.23
C LEU A 467 -56.44 29.04 -38.61
N GLU A 468 -56.44 29.45 -39.88
CA GLU A 468 -57.38 30.47 -40.41
C GLU A 468 -58.60 29.77 -40.98
N PRO A 469 -59.78 30.38 -40.86
CA PRO A 469 -61.00 29.83 -41.43
C PRO A 469 -60.82 29.50 -42.89
N GLY A 470 -61.14 28.24 -43.28
CA GLY A 470 -61.12 27.83 -44.70
C GLY A 470 -59.71 27.59 -45.30
N LYS A 471 -58.65 27.79 -44.56
CA LYS A 471 -57.22 27.56 -44.98
C LYS A 471 -56.60 26.37 -44.36
N LYS A 472 -55.53 25.84 -44.99
CA LYS A 472 -54.66 24.80 -44.35
C LYS A 472 -53.87 25.38 -43.21
N PRO A 473 -53.54 24.57 -42.15
CA PRO A 473 -52.73 25.03 -41.06
C PRO A 473 -51.35 25.55 -41.52
N VAL A 474 -50.98 26.74 -41.04
CA VAL A 474 -49.74 27.43 -41.35
C VAL A 474 -48.79 27.29 -40.16
N PRO A 475 -47.65 26.52 -40.25
CA PRO A 475 -46.70 26.43 -39.18
C PRO A 475 -46.06 27.78 -38.84
N LEU A 476 -46.05 28.13 -37.55
CA LEU A 476 -45.37 29.31 -37.03
C LEU A 476 -44.06 28.94 -36.45
N LYS A 477 -42.97 29.42 -37.05
CA LYS A 477 -41.60 29.10 -36.55
C LYS A 477 -41.34 29.76 -35.21
N LEU A 478 -41.12 28.96 -34.17
CA LEU A 478 -40.73 29.41 -32.85
C LEU A 478 -39.21 29.60 -32.74
N THR A 479 -38.80 30.59 -31.94
CA THR A 479 -37.41 30.95 -31.68
C THR A 479 -37.25 31.30 -30.20
N ARG A 480 -36.00 31.41 -29.71
CA ARG A 480 -35.64 31.94 -28.40
C ARG A 480 -36.46 31.30 -27.24
N ALA A 481 -36.59 29.99 -27.25
CA ALA A 481 -37.23 29.28 -26.12
C ALA A 481 -36.48 29.53 -24.83
N LYS A 482 -37.21 29.87 -23.77
CA LYS A 482 -36.71 30.09 -22.42
C LYS A 482 -37.67 29.55 -21.39
N VAL A 483 -37.12 29.06 -20.28
CA VAL A 483 -37.87 28.50 -19.16
C VAL A 483 -37.41 29.13 -17.83
N ASP A 484 -38.27 29.17 -16.84
CA ASP A 484 -37.95 29.67 -15.50
C ASP A 484 -36.92 28.74 -14.78
N TYR A 485 -36.97 27.43 -15.03
CA TYR A 485 -36.08 26.42 -14.49
C TYR A 485 -35.99 25.24 -15.45
N SER A 486 -34.77 24.64 -15.52
CA SER A 486 -34.55 23.38 -16.24
C SER A 486 -33.66 22.48 -15.40
N GLN A 487 -34.05 21.22 -15.28
CA GLN A 487 -33.27 20.18 -14.65
C GLN A 487 -31.86 20.04 -15.32
N GLY A 488 -30.85 19.75 -14.57
CA GLY A 488 -29.49 19.45 -15.12
C GLY A 488 -29.53 18.43 -16.26
N ASN A 489 -28.72 18.65 -17.29
CA ASN A 489 -28.70 17.88 -18.56
C ASN A 489 -29.92 18.07 -19.50
N PHE A 490 -30.87 18.95 -19.18
CA PHE A 490 -31.97 19.35 -20.03
C PHE A 490 -31.88 20.84 -20.39
N SER A 491 -32.44 21.26 -21.52
CA SER A 491 -32.32 22.62 -22.02
C SER A 491 -33.59 23.14 -22.67
N ALA A 492 -33.96 24.39 -22.39
CA ALA A 492 -35.05 25.07 -23.06
C ALA A 492 -34.95 25.07 -24.60
N LYS A 493 -33.73 25.06 -25.15
CA LYS A 493 -33.47 25.00 -26.59
C LYS A 493 -34.09 23.75 -27.23
N GLY A 494 -34.15 22.65 -26.50
CA GLY A 494 -34.75 21.40 -26.95
C GLY A 494 -36.26 21.47 -27.21
N LEU A 495 -36.96 22.47 -26.68
CA LEU A 495 -38.41 22.65 -26.91
C LEU A 495 -38.81 23.01 -28.34
N ILE A 496 -37.87 23.50 -29.14
CA ILE A 496 -38.12 24.06 -30.46
C ILE A 496 -37.02 23.71 -31.47
N ASP A 497 -36.20 22.69 -31.22
CA ASP A 497 -35.04 22.37 -32.06
C ASP A 497 -35.33 21.38 -33.20
N GLY A 498 -36.51 20.81 -33.20
CA GLY A 498 -37.00 19.86 -34.20
C GLY A 498 -36.34 18.48 -34.16
N LYS A 499 -35.48 18.19 -33.18
CA LYS A 499 -34.67 16.97 -33.17
C LYS A 499 -35.35 15.79 -32.51
N ARG A 500 -36.35 16.00 -31.66
CA ARG A 500 -37.00 14.95 -30.88
C ARG A 500 -36.04 14.03 -30.11
N ASP A 501 -34.85 14.55 -29.81
CA ASP A 501 -33.84 13.83 -29.02
C ASP A 501 -34.29 13.79 -27.56
N LEU A 502 -34.23 12.62 -26.94
CA LEU A 502 -34.62 12.42 -25.54
C LEU A 502 -33.74 13.22 -24.55
N ARG A 503 -32.53 13.66 -24.97
CA ARG A 503 -31.60 14.49 -24.18
C ARG A 503 -31.80 15.99 -24.41
N SER A 504 -32.52 16.38 -25.49
CA SER A 504 -32.84 17.75 -25.83
C SER A 504 -34.32 17.99 -25.51
N ALA A 505 -34.66 18.32 -24.28
CA ALA A 505 -36.02 18.40 -23.76
C ALA A 505 -36.06 19.35 -22.54
N TRP A 506 -37.25 19.72 -22.09
CA TRP A 506 -37.45 20.45 -20.84
C TRP A 506 -38.01 19.55 -19.75
N ALA A 507 -37.36 19.55 -18.59
CA ALA A 507 -37.73 18.80 -17.40
C ALA A 507 -37.45 19.63 -16.14
N ILE A 508 -38.14 19.32 -15.02
CA ILE A 508 -38.18 20.19 -13.85
C ILE A 508 -37.76 19.52 -12.52
N ALA A 509 -37.22 18.30 -12.53
CA ALA A 509 -36.70 17.74 -11.28
C ALA A 509 -35.52 18.60 -10.76
N THR A 510 -35.55 19.01 -9.55
CA THR A 510 -36.22 18.72 -8.28
C THR A 510 -37.26 19.80 -7.86
N GLU A 511 -37.65 20.73 -8.73
CA GLU A 511 -38.48 21.89 -8.42
C GLU A 511 -39.98 21.60 -8.69
N PHE A 512 -40.65 20.84 -7.85
CA PHE A 512 -41.99 20.33 -8.07
C PHE A 512 -43.11 21.14 -7.40
N SER A 513 -42.75 21.98 -6.44
CA SER A 513 -43.72 22.65 -5.54
C SER A 513 -44.25 23.99 -6.06
N LYS A 514 -43.86 24.38 -7.25
CA LYS A 514 -44.29 25.66 -7.88
C LYS A 514 -44.68 25.47 -9.34
N PRO A 515 -45.48 26.33 -9.92
CA PRO A 515 -45.75 26.35 -11.36
C PRO A 515 -44.48 26.74 -12.12
N HIS A 516 -44.34 26.18 -13.32
CA HIS A 516 -43.23 26.50 -14.23
C HIS A 516 -43.75 27.07 -15.55
N TRP A 517 -42.87 27.77 -16.25
CA TRP A 517 -43.25 28.35 -17.53
C TRP A 517 -42.12 28.25 -18.57
N ALA A 518 -42.57 28.23 -19.85
CA ALA A 518 -41.72 28.36 -21.02
C ALA A 518 -42.26 29.49 -21.89
N THR A 519 -41.38 30.36 -22.37
CA THR A 519 -41.71 31.40 -23.37
C THR A 519 -40.98 31.13 -24.67
N MET A 520 -41.63 31.41 -25.78
CA MET A 520 -41.10 31.23 -27.12
C MET A 520 -41.54 32.38 -27.99
N ASP A 521 -40.58 33.01 -28.72
CA ASP A 521 -40.89 34.08 -29.65
C ASP A 521 -41.20 33.50 -31.04
N LEU A 522 -42.10 34.16 -31.79
CA LEU A 522 -42.26 33.87 -33.18
C LEU A 522 -41.10 34.45 -33.99
N ALA A 523 -40.55 33.71 -34.94
CA ALA A 523 -39.52 34.20 -35.84
C ALA A 523 -39.94 35.46 -36.61
N LYS A 524 -41.21 35.55 -36.95
CA LYS A 524 -41.91 36.76 -37.52
C LYS A 524 -43.22 36.90 -36.79
N PRO A 525 -43.49 38.05 -36.18
CA PRO A 525 -44.84 38.33 -35.67
C PRO A 525 -45.92 38.19 -36.77
N VAL A 526 -47.08 37.70 -36.35
CA VAL A 526 -48.26 37.56 -37.27
C VAL A 526 -49.43 38.30 -36.69
N GLU A 527 -50.37 38.67 -37.56
CA GLU A 527 -51.69 39.26 -37.19
C GLU A 527 -52.78 38.27 -37.61
N PRO A 528 -53.28 37.45 -36.68
CA PRO A 528 -54.33 36.48 -36.99
C PRO A 528 -55.61 37.22 -37.49
N THR A 529 -56.25 36.70 -38.53
CA THR A 529 -57.56 37.19 -38.97
C THR A 529 -58.63 36.81 -37.94
N PRO A 530 -59.75 37.64 -37.83
CA PRO A 530 -60.82 37.29 -36.90
C PRO A 530 -61.34 35.86 -37.10
N GLY A 531 -61.54 35.12 -36.00
CA GLY A 531 -62.01 33.74 -36.04
C GLY A 531 -60.89 32.71 -36.26
N SER A 532 -59.60 33.15 -36.35
CA SER A 532 -58.41 32.25 -36.36
C SER A 532 -58.21 31.57 -35.04
N LYS A 533 -57.57 30.40 -35.08
CA LYS A 533 -57.18 29.63 -33.93
C LYS A 533 -55.66 29.37 -33.94
N LEU A 534 -55.04 29.07 -32.78
CA LEU A 534 -53.67 28.60 -32.60
C LEU A 534 -53.69 27.13 -32.22
N LEU A 535 -52.98 26.30 -32.96
CA LEU A 535 -52.83 24.91 -32.65
C LEU A 535 -51.43 24.70 -31.98
N PHE A 536 -51.43 24.42 -30.70
CA PHE A 536 -50.25 24.01 -29.93
C PHE A 536 -50.15 22.50 -29.95
N LYS A 537 -48.97 21.99 -30.25
CA LYS A 537 -48.65 20.57 -30.17
C LYS A 537 -47.51 20.38 -29.18
N LEU A 538 -47.76 19.65 -28.07
CA LEU A 538 -46.83 19.32 -27.03
C LEU A 538 -46.43 17.85 -27.16
N GLU A 539 -45.14 17.55 -27.40
CA GLU A 539 -44.69 16.17 -27.61
C GLU A 539 -43.94 15.67 -26.34
N HIS A 540 -44.44 14.59 -25.75
CA HIS A 540 -43.87 13.95 -24.56
C HIS A 540 -43.30 12.56 -24.95
N LEU A 541 -42.15 12.53 -25.61
CA LEU A 541 -41.61 11.32 -26.21
C LEU A 541 -40.57 10.59 -25.33
N TYR A 542 -40.21 11.15 -24.16
CA TYR A 542 -39.23 10.55 -23.25
C TYR A 542 -39.66 9.18 -22.69
N GLY A 543 -40.94 8.97 -22.49
CA GLY A 543 -41.48 7.73 -21.95
C GLY A 543 -41.85 7.77 -20.46
N GLY A 544 -42.41 6.68 -19.94
CA GLY A 544 -42.81 6.54 -18.54
C GLY A 544 -43.99 7.44 -18.11
N GLY A 545 -44.74 8.00 -19.06
CA GLY A 545 -45.90 8.85 -18.76
C GLY A 545 -45.54 10.20 -18.12
N ARG A 546 -44.31 10.71 -18.39
CA ARG A 546 -43.82 12.01 -17.90
C ARG A 546 -44.41 13.16 -18.71
N ASN A 547 -45.75 13.33 -18.65
CA ASN A 547 -46.48 14.29 -19.41
C ASN A 547 -46.80 15.54 -18.56
N VAL A 548 -47.04 16.68 -19.21
CA VAL A 548 -47.53 17.90 -18.53
C VAL A 548 -48.93 17.64 -17.99
N GLY A 549 -49.16 17.99 -16.71
CA GLY A 549 -50.43 17.72 -16.02
C GLY A 549 -51.50 18.80 -16.18
N ARG A 550 -51.06 20.08 -16.18
CA ARG A 550 -52.00 21.21 -16.29
C ARG A 550 -51.39 22.34 -17.13
N PRO A 551 -51.41 22.25 -18.48
CA PRO A 551 -50.95 23.31 -19.34
C PRO A 551 -51.92 24.50 -19.40
N ARG A 552 -51.40 25.72 -19.48
CA ARG A 552 -52.10 26.96 -19.80
C ARG A 552 -51.29 27.75 -20.81
N PHE A 553 -51.95 28.36 -21.78
CA PHE A 553 -51.30 29.10 -22.83
C PHE A 553 -51.65 30.60 -22.75
N SER A 554 -50.65 31.41 -23.05
CA SER A 554 -50.85 32.88 -23.17
C SER A 554 -50.10 33.38 -24.39
N ALA A 555 -50.55 34.53 -24.92
CA ALA A 555 -49.96 35.22 -26.04
C ALA A 555 -49.60 36.66 -25.67
N SER A 556 -48.63 37.26 -26.40
CA SER A 556 -48.26 38.66 -26.27
C SER A 556 -48.00 39.28 -27.65
N SER A 557 -48.31 40.54 -27.80
CA SER A 557 -48.01 41.36 -28.99
C SER A 557 -46.55 41.82 -29.05
N GLU A 558 -45.79 41.59 -27.95
CA GLU A 558 -44.38 41.90 -27.81
C GLU A 558 -43.55 40.63 -27.70
N PRO A 559 -42.29 40.63 -28.17
CA PRO A 559 -41.37 39.56 -27.86
C PRO A 559 -41.23 39.36 -26.34
N ALA A 560 -41.03 38.12 -25.91
CA ALA A 560 -40.84 37.81 -24.49
C ALA A 560 -39.56 38.48 -23.98
N ARG A 561 -39.68 39.68 -23.43
CA ARG A 561 -38.58 40.38 -22.76
C ARG A 561 -38.22 39.57 -21.51
N GLN A 562 -36.94 39.32 -21.37
CA GLN A 562 -36.45 38.80 -20.07
C GLN A 562 -36.24 39.96 -19.11
N PRO A 563 -36.43 39.73 -17.78
CA PRO A 563 -35.68 40.53 -16.85
C PRO A 563 -34.21 40.31 -17.18
N ALA A 564 -33.44 41.35 -17.45
CA ALA A 564 -32.01 41.28 -17.77
C ALA A 564 -31.21 40.63 -16.65
N LEU A 565 -31.74 40.57 -15.44
CA LEU A 565 -31.10 40.09 -14.22
C LEU A 565 -32.07 39.21 -13.41
N PRO A 566 -31.54 38.16 -12.70
CA PRO A 566 -32.32 37.42 -11.71
C PRO A 566 -32.93 38.38 -10.67
N LYS A 567 -34.19 38.11 -10.25
CA LYS A 567 -34.90 38.98 -9.29
C LYS A 567 -34.05 39.33 -8.06
N ALA A 568 -33.36 38.34 -7.49
CA ALA A 568 -32.49 38.56 -6.33
C ALA A 568 -31.33 39.52 -6.61
N ILE A 569 -30.80 39.57 -7.82
CA ILE A 569 -29.74 40.51 -8.24
C ILE A 569 -30.34 41.86 -8.52
N ALA A 570 -31.49 41.92 -9.22
CA ALA A 570 -32.20 43.18 -9.46
C ALA A 570 -32.64 43.85 -8.16
N ASP A 571 -33.09 43.08 -7.16
CA ASP A 571 -33.45 43.62 -5.83
C ASP A 571 -32.21 44.17 -5.08
N LEU A 572 -31.05 43.53 -5.20
CA LEU A 572 -29.80 44.03 -4.64
C LEU A 572 -29.31 45.31 -5.34
N LEU A 573 -29.46 45.41 -6.66
CA LEU A 573 -29.07 46.60 -7.43
C LEU A 573 -29.93 47.83 -7.09
N ARG A 574 -31.23 47.61 -6.69
CA ARG A 574 -32.12 48.71 -6.26
C ARG A 574 -31.74 49.27 -4.88
N LYS A 575 -30.92 48.59 -4.10
CA LYS A 575 -30.43 49.05 -2.78
C LYS A 575 -29.40 50.20 -2.99
N PRO A 576 -29.58 51.37 -2.37
CA PRO A 576 -28.63 52.49 -2.48
C PRO A 576 -27.24 52.14 -1.92
N LYS A 577 -27.18 51.36 -0.84
CA LYS A 577 -25.96 50.88 -0.19
C LYS A 577 -26.09 49.39 0.16
N PRO A 578 -25.66 48.49 -0.70
CA PRO A 578 -25.58 47.08 -0.35
C PRO A 578 -24.51 46.82 0.68
N THR A 579 -24.71 45.80 1.56
CA THR A 579 -23.70 45.34 2.49
C THR A 579 -22.54 44.67 1.77
N ALA A 580 -21.39 44.50 2.41
CA ALA A 580 -20.21 43.83 1.81
C ALA A 580 -20.54 42.42 1.27
N LYS A 581 -21.41 41.67 1.97
CA LYS A 581 -21.89 40.35 1.53
C LYS A 581 -22.78 40.42 0.29
N GLU A 582 -23.60 41.47 0.17
CA GLU A 582 -24.46 41.72 -0.96
C GLU A 582 -23.67 42.24 -2.18
N SER A 583 -22.68 43.11 -1.95
CA SER A 583 -21.77 43.56 -3.00
C SER A 583 -20.96 42.40 -3.58
N LYS A 584 -20.51 41.46 -2.70
CA LYS A 584 -19.86 40.24 -3.17
C LYS A 584 -20.76 39.38 -4.05
N LYS A 585 -22.05 39.26 -3.72
CA LYS A 585 -23.01 38.51 -4.58
C LYS A 585 -23.23 39.20 -5.94
N LEU A 586 -23.20 40.50 -5.99
CA LEU A 586 -23.27 41.26 -7.24
C LEU A 586 -22.02 41.07 -8.09
N LEU A 587 -20.83 41.12 -7.47
CA LEU A 587 -19.58 40.85 -8.13
C LEU A 587 -19.50 39.41 -8.65
N ASP A 588 -19.87 38.44 -7.85
CA ASP A 588 -19.88 37.00 -8.24
C ASP A 588 -20.86 36.79 -9.44
N HIS A 589 -21.97 37.51 -9.48
CA HIS A 589 -22.90 37.46 -10.61
C HIS A 589 -22.31 38.08 -11.86
N TYR A 590 -21.66 39.24 -11.73
CA TYR A 590 -21.00 39.95 -12.82
C TYR A 590 -19.90 39.11 -13.45
N LEU A 591 -18.98 38.56 -12.62
CA LEU A 591 -17.86 37.72 -13.07
C LEU A 591 -18.37 36.43 -13.76
N LYS A 592 -19.48 35.85 -13.31
CA LYS A 592 -20.09 34.68 -13.96
C LYS A 592 -20.67 34.98 -15.35
N GLY A 593 -20.99 36.22 -15.60
CA GLY A 593 -21.49 36.71 -16.91
C GLY A 593 -20.37 37.07 -17.89
N ASP A 594 -19.11 37.07 -17.45
CA ASP A 594 -17.97 37.41 -18.27
C ASP A 594 -17.54 36.18 -19.10
N GLU A 595 -17.70 36.24 -20.41
CA GLU A 595 -17.40 35.14 -21.33
C GLU A 595 -15.89 34.84 -21.38
N GLU A 596 -15.05 35.84 -21.27
CA GLU A 596 -13.58 35.71 -21.28
C GLU A 596 -13.11 34.93 -20.04
N LEU A 597 -13.62 35.25 -18.87
CA LEU A 597 -13.33 34.51 -17.64
C LEU A 597 -13.83 33.07 -17.71
N ALA A 598 -15.05 32.85 -18.22
CA ALA A 598 -15.59 31.52 -18.38
C ALA A 598 -14.75 30.63 -19.32
N ASP A 599 -14.17 31.19 -20.36
CA ASP A 599 -13.29 30.49 -21.29
C ASP A 599 -11.90 30.23 -20.70
N LEU A 600 -11.38 31.18 -19.93
CA LEU A 600 -10.11 30.95 -19.18
C LEU A 600 -10.28 29.92 -18.06
N GLU A 601 -11.41 29.89 -17.34
CA GLU A 601 -11.71 28.83 -16.35
C GLU A 601 -11.75 27.44 -17.01
N LYS A 602 -12.37 27.31 -18.20
CA LYS A 602 -12.34 26.08 -18.99
C LYS A 602 -10.93 25.70 -19.42
N ALA A 603 -10.13 26.70 -19.83
CA ALA A 603 -8.73 26.48 -20.24
C ALA A 603 -7.87 26.01 -19.06
N VAL A 604 -8.04 26.59 -17.87
CA VAL A 604 -7.39 26.14 -16.62
C VAL A 604 -7.84 24.71 -16.26
N ALA A 605 -9.14 24.42 -16.34
CA ALA A 605 -9.65 23.07 -16.08
C ALA A 605 -9.08 22.04 -17.07
N ALA A 606 -8.97 22.41 -18.36
CA ALA A 606 -8.36 21.56 -19.38
C ALA A 606 -6.86 21.35 -19.14
N ALA A 607 -6.13 22.40 -18.73
CA ALA A 607 -4.72 22.31 -18.37
C ALA A 607 -4.51 21.42 -17.12
N LYS A 608 -5.33 21.56 -16.09
CA LYS A 608 -5.34 20.66 -14.90
C LYS A 608 -5.57 19.20 -15.29
N LYS A 609 -6.52 18.95 -16.20
CA LYS A 609 -6.76 17.61 -16.73
C LYS A 609 -5.55 17.05 -17.48
N LYS A 610 -4.85 17.88 -18.27
CA LYS A 610 -3.61 17.46 -18.97
C LYS A 610 -2.49 17.10 -17.99
N VAL A 611 -2.27 17.88 -16.92
CA VAL A 611 -1.30 17.53 -15.86
C VAL A 611 -1.66 16.18 -15.23
N GLY A 612 -2.93 15.95 -14.91
CA GLY A 612 -3.40 14.67 -14.33
C GLY A 612 -3.32 13.46 -15.29
N GLN A 613 -3.23 13.69 -16.59
CA GLN A 613 -3.08 12.64 -17.62
C GLN A 613 -1.63 12.18 -17.80
N VAL A 614 -0.64 13.00 -17.44
CA VAL A 614 0.77 12.62 -17.47
C VAL A 614 1.06 11.79 -16.20
N LYS A 615 0.91 10.49 -16.30
CA LYS A 615 1.24 9.55 -15.21
C LYS A 615 2.76 9.43 -15.09
N VAL A 616 3.37 10.22 -14.24
CA VAL A 616 4.74 9.96 -13.78
C VAL A 616 4.64 8.98 -12.61
N ALA A 617 5.46 7.93 -12.64
CA ALA A 617 5.58 7.05 -11.49
C ALA A 617 6.03 7.87 -10.28
N SER A 618 5.50 7.57 -9.11
CA SER A 618 5.88 8.22 -7.86
C SER A 618 6.24 7.19 -6.80
N THR A 619 6.86 7.62 -5.73
CA THR A 619 7.11 6.77 -4.56
C THR A 619 6.77 7.51 -3.28
N LEU A 620 6.51 6.73 -2.24
CA LEU A 620 6.21 7.24 -0.92
C LEU A 620 7.49 7.65 -0.20
N VAL A 621 7.55 8.87 0.34
CA VAL A 621 8.68 9.39 1.10
C VAL A 621 8.23 10.03 2.40
N MET A 622 9.13 10.12 3.39
CA MET A 622 8.90 10.95 4.58
C MET A 622 9.09 12.42 4.24
N VAL A 623 8.32 13.25 4.92
CA VAL A 623 8.44 14.71 4.89
C VAL A 623 8.12 15.22 6.28
N GLU A 624 8.86 16.23 6.77
CA GLU A 624 8.49 16.94 7.98
C GLU A 624 7.65 18.18 7.69
N MET A 625 6.78 18.52 8.63
CA MET A 625 6.00 19.76 8.60
C MET A 625 6.87 20.93 9.05
N ASP A 626 6.64 22.12 8.47
CA ASP A 626 7.35 23.36 8.86
C ASP A 626 7.12 23.72 10.35
N LYS A 627 5.94 23.44 10.86
CA LYS A 627 5.57 23.58 12.26
C LYS A 627 5.54 22.21 12.93
N PRO A 628 6.46 21.91 13.85
CA PRO A 628 6.42 20.67 14.64
C PRO A 628 5.11 20.53 15.42
N ARG A 629 4.58 19.31 15.48
CA ARG A 629 3.45 19.01 16.34
C ARG A 629 3.89 18.94 17.79
N GLU A 630 3.08 19.47 18.69
CA GLU A 630 3.23 19.20 20.11
C GLU A 630 3.03 17.70 20.37
N THR A 631 3.94 17.08 21.10
CA THR A 631 3.85 15.67 21.49
C THR A 631 3.53 15.57 22.97
N ARG A 632 2.56 14.73 23.31
CA ARG A 632 2.14 14.46 24.68
C ARG A 632 2.15 12.97 24.97
N VAL A 633 2.42 12.61 26.21
CA VAL A 633 2.18 11.25 26.69
C VAL A 633 0.68 10.96 26.61
N MET A 634 0.31 9.79 26.13
CA MET A 634 -1.08 9.38 25.99
C MET A 634 -1.40 8.31 27.06
N ALA A 635 -2.37 8.58 27.95
CA ALA A 635 -2.75 7.65 29.00
C ALA A 635 -3.17 6.31 28.39
N ARG A 636 -2.48 5.24 28.74
CA ARG A 636 -2.72 3.88 28.23
C ARG A 636 -2.77 3.82 26.68
N GLY A 637 -1.95 4.65 26.03
CA GLY A 637 -1.93 4.72 24.55
C GLY A 637 -3.13 5.41 23.90
N ASN A 638 -4.05 5.99 24.70
CA ASN A 638 -5.26 6.61 24.17
C ASN A 638 -4.99 8.06 23.72
N TYR A 639 -5.02 8.31 22.41
CA TYR A 639 -4.80 9.64 21.83
C TYR A 639 -5.83 10.69 22.23
N LEU A 640 -7.00 10.28 22.73
CA LEU A 640 -8.03 11.17 23.25
C LEU A 640 -7.79 11.60 24.71
N ASP A 641 -6.84 10.98 25.42
CA ASP A 641 -6.46 11.32 26.80
C ASP A 641 -4.98 11.74 26.92
N PRO A 642 -4.60 12.91 26.34
CA PRO A 642 -3.22 13.42 26.39
C PRO A 642 -2.87 13.94 27.79
N LYS A 643 -1.65 13.60 28.26
CA LYS A 643 -1.06 14.05 29.53
C LYS A 643 0.03 15.10 29.29
N GLN A 644 1.16 14.99 30.01
CA GLN A 644 2.26 15.95 29.93
C GLN A 644 2.88 16.01 28.52
N THR A 645 3.36 17.19 28.17
CA THR A 645 4.11 17.44 26.92
C THR A 645 5.52 16.86 27.04
N VAL A 646 6.02 16.27 25.95
CA VAL A 646 7.39 15.76 25.86
C VAL A 646 8.06 16.30 24.59
N SER A 647 9.37 16.44 24.66
CA SER A 647 10.24 16.77 23.52
C SER A 647 10.92 15.51 22.95
N PRO A 648 11.40 15.54 21.70
CA PRO A 648 12.19 14.44 21.14
C PRO A 648 13.36 14.06 22.07
N GLY A 649 13.55 12.78 22.28
CA GLY A 649 14.60 12.24 23.16
C GLY A 649 14.72 10.72 23.05
N THR A 650 15.72 10.16 23.72
CA THR A 650 16.09 8.76 23.67
C THR A 650 16.07 8.11 25.05
N PRO A 651 15.98 6.77 25.15
CA PRO A 651 15.97 6.06 26.42
C PRO A 651 17.24 6.29 27.22
N THR A 652 17.08 6.62 28.50
CA THR A 652 18.19 6.91 29.43
C THR A 652 19.02 5.67 29.80
N ALA A 653 18.43 4.49 29.68
CA ALA A 653 19.08 3.20 29.92
C ALA A 653 20.18 2.89 28.89
N LEU A 654 20.11 3.49 27.72
CA LEU A 654 21.10 3.35 26.65
C LEU A 654 22.18 4.45 26.76
N HIS A 655 22.76 4.88 25.66
CA HIS A 655 23.80 5.91 25.65
C HIS A 655 23.21 7.34 25.50
N PRO A 656 23.93 8.39 25.96
CA PRO A 656 23.40 9.74 25.95
C PRO A 656 23.28 10.34 24.55
N TRP A 657 22.37 11.30 24.40
CA TRP A 657 22.25 12.15 23.21
C TRP A 657 23.43 13.16 23.13
N LYS A 658 24.05 13.28 21.95
CA LYS A 658 25.10 14.27 21.72
C LYS A 658 24.49 15.62 21.30
N LYS A 659 25.00 16.72 21.86
CA LYS A 659 24.46 18.08 21.68
C LYS A 659 24.52 18.57 20.23
N GLU A 660 25.45 18.09 19.43
CA GLU A 660 25.63 18.43 18.03
C GLU A 660 24.60 17.77 17.09
N TRP A 661 23.82 16.83 17.57
CA TRP A 661 22.80 16.20 16.76
C TRP A 661 21.51 17.03 16.74
N PRO A 662 20.88 17.23 15.57
CA PRO A 662 19.60 17.94 15.50
C PRO A 662 18.50 17.11 16.18
N ALA A 663 17.60 17.75 16.94
CA ALA A 663 16.51 17.09 17.65
C ALA A 663 15.36 16.67 16.69
N ASN A 664 15.69 15.91 15.65
CA ASN A 664 14.79 15.40 14.65
C ASN A 664 15.18 13.96 14.21
N ARG A 665 14.53 13.40 13.20
CA ARG A 665 14.80 12.05 12.70
C ARG A 665 16.25 11.85 12.24
N LEU A 666 16.89 12.86 11.66
CA LEU A 666 18.29 12.77 11.25
C LEU A 666 19.23 12.58 12.46
N GLY A 667 19.02 13.33 13.54
CA GLY A 667 19.77 13.15 14.77
C GLY A 667 19.47 11.80 15.42
N PHE A 668 18.22 11.33 15.36
CA PHE A 668 17.84 10.03 15.88
C PHE A 668 18.52 8.86 15.10
N GLY A 669 18.61 8.98 13.78
CA GLY A 669 19.38 8.03 12.96
C GLY A 669 20.85 7.97 13.36
N LYS A 670 21.49 9.12 13.61
CA LYS A 670 22.88 9.18 14.10
C LYS A 670 23.05 8.59 15.49
N TRP A 671 22.06 8.80 16.37
CA TRP A 671 22.04 8.18 17.71
C TRP A 671 21.95 6.67 17.63
N LEU A 672 21.13 6.10 16.76
CA LEU A 672 21.00 4.66 16.60
C LEU A 672 22.34 3.99 16.26
N VAL A 673 23.13 4.57 15.39
CA VAL A 673 24.38 3.97 14.88
C VAL A 673 25.64 4.53 15.56
N ASP A 674 25.48 5.23 16.68
CA ASP A 674 26.62 5.65 17.47
C ASP A 674 27.37 4.43 18.04
N ARG A 675 28.70 4.47 18.07
CA ARG A 675 29.52 3.36 18.60
C ARG A 675 29.31 3.06 20.09
N GLU A 676 28.71 4.03 20.82
CA GLU A 676 28.29 3.82 22.21
C GLU A 676 26.95 3.08 22.34
N ASN A 677 26.20 2.92 21.25
CA ASN A 677 24.94 2.20 21.27
C ASN A 677 25.20 0.71 21.56
N PRO A 678 24.63 0.16 22.66
CA PRO A 678 24.94 -1.23 23.04
C PRO A 678 24.24 -2.28 22.17
N LEU A 679 23.21 -1.92 21.41
CA LEU A 679 22.28 -2.87 20.81
C LEU A 679 22.45 -3.01 19.29
N VAL A 680 22.48 -1.91 18.54
CA VAL A 680 22.31 -1.94 17.08
C VAL A 680 23.28 -2.88 16.38
N ALA A 681 24.57 -2.81 16.67
CA ALA A 681 25.56 -3.68 16.03
C ALA A 681 25.32 -5.17 16.39
N ARG A 682 24.99 -5.49 17.65
CA ARG A 682 24.67 -6.86 18.09
C ARG A 682 23.43 -7.40 17.41
N VAL A 683 22.35 -6.60 17.33
CA VAL A 683 21.06 -7.00 16.72
C VAL A 683 21.24 -7.31 15.25
N VAL A 684 21.96 -6.47 14.52
CA VAL A 684 22.23 -6.65 13.09
C VAL A 684 23.09 -7.89 12.84
N VAL A 685 24.20 -8.01 13.56
CA VAL A 685 25.08 -9.18 13.43
C VAL A 685 24.34 -10.47 13.75
N ASN A 686 23.53 -10.48 14.81
CA ASN A 686 22.74 -11.65 15.19
C ASN A 686 21.75 -12.09 14.11
N ARG A 687 21.06 -11.12 13.47
CA ARG A 687 20.15 -11.41 12.35
C ARG A 687 20.85 -11.94 11.13
N TRP A 688 21.99 -11.33 10.74
CA TRP A 688 22.77 -11.87 9.62
C TRP A 688 23.30 -13.26 9.93
N TRP A 689 23.75 -13.52 11.16
CA TRP A 689 24.15 -14.84 11.63
C TRP A 689 23.01 -15.86 11.49
N SER A 690 21.81 -15.52 11.91
CA SER A 690 20.66 -16.44 11.85
C SER A 690 20.28 -16.85 10.41
N GLN A 691 20.55 -16.01 9.41
CA GLN A 691 20.31 -16.37 8.02
C GLN A 691 21.27 -17.46 7.52
N PHE A 692 22.51 -17.45 8.00
CA PHE A 692 23.47 -18.50 7.68
C PHE A 692 23.17 -19.79 8.45
N PHE A 693 22.93 -19.71 9.73
CA PHE A 693 22.87 -20.86 10.64
C PHE A 693 21.45 -21.30 11.02
N GLY A 694 20.42 -20.52 10.72
CA GLY A 694 19.02 -20.84 11.03
C GLY A 694 18.54 -20.37 12.39
N SER A 695 19.47 -20.09 13.32
CA SER A 695 19.21 -19.47 14.62
C SER A 695 20.27 -18.41 14.91
N GLY A 696 19.87 -17.34 15.56
CA GLY A 696 20.79 -16.32 16.06
C GLY A 696 21.60 -16.83 17.25
N ILE A 697 22.68 -16.14 17.57
CA ILE A 697 23.44 -16.33 18.82
C ILE A 697 22.52 -16.00 20.02
N VAL A 698 21.64 -15.02 19.83
CA VAL A 698 20.43 -14.76 20.64
C VAL A 698 19.25 -15.31 19.86
N ALA A 699 18.47 -16.21 20.44
CA ALA A 699 17.39 -16.94 19.78
C ALA A 699 16.19 -16.03 19.43
N THR A 700 15.92 -15.02 20.28
CA THR A 700 14.88 -14.02 20.11
C THR A 700 15.41 -12.82 19.33
N GLU A 701 15.27 -12.82 18.00
CA GLU A 701 15.81 -11.75 17.14
C GLU A 701 15.11 -10.39 17.33
N GLU A 702 13.89 -10.42 17.87
CA GLU A 702 13.06 -9.27 18.17
C GLU A 702 13.26 -8.69 19.56
N ASP A 703 13.83 -9.47 20.48
CA ASP A 703 13.93 -9.12 21.90
C ASP A 703 15.28 -9.56 22.51
N PHE A 704 16.11 -8.59 22.83
CA PHE A 704 17.39 -8.70 23.53
C PHE A 704 17.24 -8.29 25.01
N GLY A 705 16.02 -7.97 25.43
CA GLY A 705 15.71 -7.56 26.80
C GLY A 705 15.86 -8.67 27.83
N SER A 706 15.45 -8.36 29.05
CA SER A 706 15.60 -9.26 30.20
C SER A 706 14.76 -10.54 30.15
N GLN A 707 13.85 -10.64 29.17
CA GLN A 707 13.05 -11.86 28.96
C GLN A 707 13.67 -12.82 27.92
N CYS A 708 14.74 -12.41 27.22
CA CYS A 708 15.43 -13.29 26.29
C CYS A 708 16.30 -14.32 27.02
N GLU A 709 16.53 -15.46 26.38
CA GLU A 709 17.57 -16.38 26.85
C GLU A 709 18.99 -15.78 26.64
N PRO A 710 19.91 -16.06 27.52
CA PRO A 710 21.30 -15.59 27.35
C PRO A 710 21.91 -16.03 26.01
N PRO A 711 22.74 -15.21 25.38
CA PRO A 711 23.42 -15.57 24.15
C PRO A 711 24.18 -16.89 24.29
N THR A 712 24.09 -17.77 23.29
CA THR A 712 24.86 -19.05 23.29
C THR A 712 26.36 -18.79 23.29
N HIS A 713 26.82 -17.74 22.60
CA HIS A 713 28.21 -17.32 22.44
C HIS A 713 28.34 -15.82 22.69
N PRO A 714 28.25 -15.33 23.95
CA PRO A 714 28.22 -13.91 24.26
C PRO A 714 29.48 -13.17 23.78
N GLN A 715 30.67 -13.76 23.97
CA GLN A 715 31.94 -13.18 23.54
C GLN A 715 32.05 -13.08 22.02
N LEU A 716 31.53 -14.05 21.28
CA LEU A 716 31.46 -14.00 19.81
C LEU A 716 30.52 -12.90 19.33
N LEU A 717 29.35 -12.75 19.97
CA LEU A 717 28.38 -11.71 19.62
C LEU A 717 29.02 -10.32 19.75
N ASP A 718 29.69 -10.07 20.87
CA ASP A 718 30.32 -8.79 21.12
C ASP A 718 31.52 -8.56 20.19
N TRP A 719 32.34 -9.59 19.99
CA TRP A 719 33.48 -9.52 19.07
C TRP A 719 33.01 -9.19 17.64
N LEU A 720 31.97 -9.88 17.15
CA LEU A 720 31.40 -9.62 15.81
C LEU A 720 30.79 -8.23 15.70
N ALA A 721 30.09 -7.75 16.74
CA ALA A 721 29.52 -6.42 16.77
C ALA A 721 30.61 -5.33 16.66
N VAL A 722 31.69 -5.46 17.42
CA VAL A 722 32.82 -4.52 17.34
C VAL A 722 33.57 -4.65 16.02
N GLU A 723 33.81 -5.87 15.54
CA GLU A 723 34.48 -6.12 14.25
C GLU A 723 33.66 -5.51 13.07
N PHE A 724 32.33 -5.62 13.11
CA PHE A 724 31.44 -5.02 12.12
C PHE A 724 31.59 -3.50 12.09
N MET A 725 31.61 -2.84 13.26
CA MET A 725 31.84 -1.40 13.38
C MET A 725 33.26 -0.99 12.95
N ASP A 726 34.29 -1.77 13.31
CA ASP A 726 35.69 -1.52 12.98
C ASP A 726 35.97 -1.64 11.48
N ASN A 727 35.27 -2.56 10.80
CA ASN A 727 35.33 -2.73 9.36
C ASN A 727 34.48 -1.73 8.55
N GLY A 728 34.04 -0.63 9.19
CA GLY A 728 33.27 0.45 8.56
C GLY A 728 31.82 0.03 8.27
N TRP A 729 31.23 -0.79 9.12
CA TRP A 729 29.85 -1.25 9.01
C TRP A 729 29.55 -1.98 7.68
N SER A 730 30.57 -2.63 7.07
CA SER A 730 30.43 -3.34 5.80
C SER A 730 29.71 -4.68 6.00
N MET A 731 28.55 -4.82 5.40
CA MET A 731 27.78 -6.06 5.42
C MET A 731 28.50 -7.16 4.64
N LYS A 732 29.11 -6.84 3.50
CA LYS A 732 29.81 -7.82 2.68
C LYS A 732 31.05 -8.40 3.38
N LYS A 733 31.81 -7.58 4.12
CA LYS A 733 32.94 -8.07 4.92
C LYS A 733 32.50 -9.01 6.03
N LEU A 734 31.39 -8.70 6.72
CA LEU A 734 30.82 -9.58 7.73
C LEU A 734 30.40 -10.93 7.12
N HIS A 735 29.69 -10.90 6.00
CA HIS A 735 29.25 -12.12 5.31
C HIS A 735 30.42 -12.94 4.78
N LYS A 736 31.47 -12.28 4.25
CA LYS A 736 32.70 -12.96 3.85
C LYS A 736 33.37 -13.67 5.03
N LEU A 737 33.46 -12.98 6.17
CA LEU A 737 34.05 -13.53 7.39
C LEU A 737 33.29 -14.80 7.85
N ILE A 738 31.96 -14.76 7.84
CA ILE A 738 31.11 -15.91 8.20
C ILE A 738 31.29 -17.06 7.19
N ALA A 739 31.17 -16.78 5.89
CA ALA A 739 31.18 -17.79 4.85
C ALA A 739 32.52 -18.54 4.72
N LEU A 740 33.64 -17.89 5.11
CA LEU A 740 35.00 -18.47 5.10
C LEU A 740 35.42 -19.12 6.43
N SER A 741 34.53 -19.10 7.47
CA SER A 741 34.84 -19.78 8.74
C SER A 741 34.73 -21.30 8.58
N SER A 742 35.53 -22.03 9.38
CA SER A 742 35.36 -23.47 9.53
C SER A 742 34.01 -23.81 10.13
N THR A 743 33.49 -22.97 11.02
CA THR A 743 32.18 -23.07 11.62
C THR A 743 31.08 -23.20 10.55
N TYR A 744 31.13 -22.35 9.49
CA TYR A 744 30.21 -22.44 8.36
C TYR A 744 30.53 -23.58 7.40
N GLY A 745 31.83 -23.92 7.27
CA GLY A 745 32.33 -24.90 6.31
C GLY A 745 32.06 -26.36 6.67
N GLN A 746 31.41 -26.65 7.79
CA GLN A 746 31.11 -28.01 8.25
C GLN A 746 30.06 -28.72 7.39
N SER A 747 30.13 -30.06 7.37
CA SER A 747 29.03 -30.89 6.87
C SER A 747 27.74 -30.70 7.69
N SER A 748 26.60 -30.77 7.05
CA SER A 748 25.27 -30.74 7.69
C SER A 748 24.77 -32.12 8.13
N ARG A 749 25.58 -33.16 7.94
CA ARG A 749 25.20 -34.53 8.31
C ARG A 749 25.01 -34.63 9.83
N VAL A 750 23.89 -35.18 10.24
CA VAL A 750 23.55 -35.43 11.63
C VAL A 750 23.98 -36.84 12.00
N THR A 751 24.75 -36.95 13.09
CA THR A 751 25.09 -38.26 13.70
C THR A 751 24.25 -38.49 14.96
N PRO A 752 24.07 -39.75 15.41
CA PRO A 752 23.36 -40.02 16.68
C PRO A 752 23.94 -39.25 17.85
N GLU A 753 25.26 -39.15 17.92
CA GLU A 753 25.96 -38.40 18.97
C GLU A 753 25.64 -36.88 18.92
N LEU A 754 25.64 -36.28 17.73
CA LEU A 754 25.26 -34.88 17.58
C LEU A 754 23.80 -34.64 17.91
N LEU A 755 22.91 -35.57 17.59
CA LEU A 755 21.49 -35.48 17.92
C LEU A 755 21.29 -35.54 19.45
N GLU A 756 22.06 -36.35 20.16
CA GLU A 756 21.97 -36.46 21.61
C GLU A 756 22.55 -35.22 22.33
N LYS A 757 23.71 -34.70 21.87
CA LYS A 757 24.43 -33.63 22.56
C LYS A 757 23.99 -32.21 22.15
N ASP A 758 23.55 -32.02 20.91
CA ASP A 758 23.18 -30.72 20.32
C ASP A 758 22.10 -30.89 19.23
N SER A 759 20.89 -31.35 19.65
CA SER A 759 19.77 -31.58 18.74
C SER A 759 19.48 -30.40 17.84
N ASP A 760 19.46 -29.21 18.41
CA ASP A 760 19.08 -27.94 17.73
C ASP A 760 20.26 -27.19 17.12
N ASN A 761 21.48 -27.80 17.19
CA ASN A 761 22.70 -27.17 16.68
C ASN A 761 22.99 -25.78 17.28
N LEU A 762 22.72 -25.61 18.57
CA LEU A 762 22.91 -24.35 19.29
C LEU A 762 24.41 -24.01 19.48
N TRP A 763 25.27 -25.05 19.45
CA TRP A 763 26.71 -24.91 19.64
C TRP A 763 27.50 -24.87 18.34
N PHE A 764 26.77 -24.92 17.18
CA PHE A 764 27.34 -24.91 15.84
C PHE A 764 28.34 -26.08 15.60
N ALA A 765 28.00 -27.28 16.11
CA ALA A 765 28.82 -28.48 15.97
C ALA A 765 28.73 -29.09 14.56
N ARG A 766 27.81 -28.66 13.73
CA ARG A 766 27.61 -29.08 12.34
C ARG A 766 27.13 -27.91 11.46
N GLY A 767 27.23 -28.06 10.14
CA GLY A 767 26.63 -27.16 9.19
C GLY A 767 25.10 -27.15 9.28
N PRO A 768 24.41 -26.05 8.94
CA PRO A 768 22.97 -25.98 8.96
C PRO A 768 22.36 -26.78 7.82
N ARG A 769 21.16 -27.39 8.06
CA ARG A 769 20.27 -27.91 7.02
C ARG A 769 18.92 -27.23 7.17
N LEU A 770 18.57 -26.38 6.21
CA LEU A 770 17.42 -25.48 6.33
C LEU A 770 16.62 -25.47 5.04
N ARG A 771 15.29 -25.50 5.16
CA ARG A 771 14.40 -25.25 4.01
C ARG A 771 14.60 -23.81 3.51
N LEU A 772 14.63 -23.65 2.19
CA LEU A 772 14.69 -22.35 1.51
C LEU A 772 13.44 -21.51 1.83
N THR A 773 13.58 -20.19 1.79
CA THR A 773 12.44 -19.28 1.94
C THR A 773 11.58 -19.27 0.66
N ALA A 774 10.35 -18.81 0.77
CA ALA A 774 9.36 -18.82 -0.31
C ALA A 774 9.88 -18.28 -1.66
N GLU A 775 10.50 -17.08 -1.61
CA GLU A 775 11.05 -16.45 -2.82
C GLU A 775 12.25 -17.25 -3.36
N MET A 776 13.07 -17.83 -2.45
CA MET A 776 14.22 -18.65 -2.89
C MET A 776 13.78 -19.94 -3.59
N ILE A 777 12.73 -20.60 -3.12
CA ILE A 777 12.17 -21.80 -3.77
C ILE A 777 11.77 -21.49 -5.20
N ARG A 778 11.04 -20.39 -5.39
CA ARG A 778 10.68 -19.91 -6.72
C ARG A 778 11.91 -19.57 -7.57
N ASP A 779 12.83 -18.79 -7.03
CA ASP A 779 14.04 -18.32 -7.73
C ASP A 779 14.95 -19.47 -8.11
N ASN A 780 15.10 -20.46 -7.21
CA ASN A 780 15.83 -21.69 -7.44
C ASN A 780 15.25 -22.47 -8.62
N ALA A 781 13.95 -22.71 -8.64
CA ALA A 781 13.26 -23.40 -9.73
C ALA A 781 13.37 -22.65 -11.06
N LEU A 782 13.24 -21.32 -11.07
CA LEU A 782 13.45 -20.47 -12.25
C LEU A 782 14.89 -20.55 -12.77
N ARG A 783 15.89 -20.58 -11.89
CA ARG A 783 17.30 -20.69 -12.26
C ARG A 783 17.61 -22.06 -12.86
N ILE A 784 17.15 -23.11 -12.21
CA ILE A 784 17.33 -24.50 -12.65
C ILE A 784 16.67 -24.72 -14.02
N SER A 785 15.46 -24.21 -14.22
CA SER A 785 14.73 -24.35 -15.49
C SER A 785 15.30 -23.49 -16.63
N GLY A 786 16.16 -22.53 -16.33
CA GLY A 786 16.69 -21.58 -17.32
C GLY A 786 15.70 -20.48 -17.73
N LEU A 787 14.59 -20.32 -17.00
CA LEU A 787 13.55 -19.31 -17.27
C LEU A 787 13.79 -17.99 -16.54
N LEU A 788 14.71 -17.95 -15.59
CA LEU A 788 14.95 -16.77 -14.76
C LEU A 788 15.27 -15.53 -15.60
N SER A 789 14.44 -14.49 -15.49
CA SER A 789 14.73 -13.17 -16.05
C SER A 789 15.80 -12.45 -15.23
N GLU A 790 16.81 -11.96 -15.91
CA GLU A 790 17.94 -11.22 -15.30
C GLU A 790 17.64 -9.73 -15.05
N LYS A 791 16.43 -9.27 -15.38
CA LYS A 791 15.98 -7.88 -15.22
C LYS A 791 15.86 -7.51 -13.75
N MET A 792 16.50 -6.41 -13.36
CA MET A 792 16.50 -5.87 -12.01
C MET A 792 15.65 -4.60 -11.91
N GLY A 793 15.14 -4.34 -10.68
CA GLY A 793 14.45 -3.10 -10.33
C GLY A 793 13.12 -2.88 -11.05
N GLY A 794 12.50 -1.74 -10.79
CA GLY A 794 11.24 -1.33 -11.42
C GLY A 794 9.97 -1.83 -10.73
N PRO A 795 8.80 -1.56 -11.31
CA PRO A 795 7.50 -1.90 -10.72
C PRO A 795 7.34 -3.38 -10.35
N PRO A 796 6.44 -3.72 -9.41
CA PRO A 796 6.15 -5.10 -9.07
C PRO A 796 5.61 -5.89 -10.26
N VAL A 797 5.87 -7.19 -10.27
CA VAL A 797 5.47 -8.11 -11.34
C VAL A 797 4.40 -9.08 -10.88
N TYR A 798 3.66 -9.63 -11.83
CA TYR A 798 2.48 -10.45 -11.61
C TYR A 798 2.68 -11.85 -12.21
N PRO A 799 3.30 -12.82 -11.48
CA PRO A 799 3.39 -14.20 -11.95
C PRO A 799 2.01 -14.87 -12.02
N PRO A 800 1.85 -16.05 -12.65
CA PRO A 800 0.57 -16.75 -12.68
C PRO A 800 0.10 -17.13 -11.28
N GLN A 801 -1.20 -17.01 -11.05
CA GLN A 801 -1.89 -17.49 -9.85
C GLN A 801 -3.33 -17.87 -10.20
N PRO A 802 -4.02 -18.70 -9.38
CA PRO A 802 -5.42 -19.04 -9.61
C PRO A 802 -6.32 -17.81 -9.72
N ASP A 803 -7.27 -17.88 -10.64
CA ASP A 803 -8.24 -16.81 -10.87
C ASP A 803 -9.14 -16.56 -9.66
N GLY A 804 -9.54 -15.29 -9.47
CA GLY A 804 -10.57 -14.90 -8.51
C GLY A 804 -10.06 -14.59 -7.11
N LEU A 805 -8.81 -14.87 -6.76
CA LEU A 805 -8.27 -14.62 -5.42
C LEU A 805 -8.38 -13.14 -5.01
N TRP A 806 -8.08 -12.23 -5.91
CA TRP A 806 -8.18 -10.80 -5.62
C TRP A 806 -9.61 -10.27 -5.58
N ARG A 807 -10.59 -10.95 -6.18
CA ARG A 807 -12.01 -10.53 -6.17
C ARG A 807 -12.62 -10.59 -4.77
N GLN A 808 -12.10 -11.45 -3.91
CA GLN A 808 -12.58 -11.62 -2.54
C GLN A 808 -12.05 -10.55 -1.58
N THR A 809 -11.08 -9.75 -2.03
CA THR A 809 -10.39 -8.74 -1.22
C THR A 809 -10.71 -7.34 -1.74
N GLY A 810 -11.60 -6.62 -1.07
CA GLY A 810 -11.91 -5.22 -1.38
C GLY A 810 -13.19 -5.01 -2.21
N ARG A 811 -13.76 -3.81 -2.07
CA ARG A 811 -15.06 -3.44 -2.66
C ARG A 811 -15.07 -3.27 -4.18
N ASN A 812 -13.91 -3.12 -4.84
CA ASN A 812 -13.81 -2.77 -6.26
C ASN A 812 -13.41 -3.95 -7.14
N GLU A 813 -13.53 -5.18 -6.67
CA GLU A 813 -13.16 -6.40 -7.38
C GLU A 813 -11.85 -6.24 -8.18
N PRO A 814 -10.71 -6.00 -7.51
CA PRO A 814 -9.47 -5.72 -8.21
C PRO A 814 -9.09 -6.90 -9.10
N LYS A 815 -8.70 -6.58 -10.33
CA LYS A 815 -8.31 -7.59 -11.33
C LYS A 815 -6.84 -7.91 -11.19
N TYR A 816 -6.51 -9.19 -11.25
CA TYR A 816 -5.15 -9.69 -11.41
C TYR A 816 -4.96 -10.09 -12.87
N ALA A 817 -3.91 -9.58 -13.49
CA ALA A 817 -3.53 -9.96 -14.84
C ALA A 817 -2.09 -10.50 -14.80
N ALA A 818 -1.93 -11.80 -14.97
CA ALA A 818 -0.62 -12.42 -15.03
C ALA A 818 0.20 -11.86 -16.20
N ALA A 819 1.49 -11.59 -15.95
CA ALA A 819 2.41 -11.14 -16.99
C ALA A 819 2.55 -12.19 -18.10
N THR A 820 2.59 -11.73 -19.35
CA THR A 820 2.75 -12.56 -20.55
C THR A 820 4.13 -12.43 -21.19
N ASN A 821 4.98 -11.58 -20.64
CA ASN A 821 6.35 -11.31 -21.06
C ASN A 821 7.37 -11.86 -20.03
N GLU A 822 8.64 -11.49 -20.15
CA GLU A 822 9.72 -11.90 -19.23
C GLU A 822 9.47 -11.56 -17.75
N ASP A 823 8.62 -10.58 -17.46
CA ASP A 823 8.28 -10.21 -16.08
C ASP A 823 7.59 -11.35 -15.32
N ARG A 824 6.99 -12.34 -16.04
CA ARG A 824 6.45 -13.59 -15.50
C ARG A 824 7.50 -14.41 -14.73
N PHE A 825 8.75 -14.32 -15.15
CA PHE A 825 9.87 -15.13 -14.69
C PHE A 825 10.90 -14.35 -13.87
N ARG A 826 10.57 -13.16 -13.44
CA ARG A 826 11.44 -12.36 -12.56
C ARG A 826 11.52 -12.95 -11.15
N ARG A 827 12.58 -12.58 -10.43
CA ARG A 827 12.82 -13.03 -9.05
C ARG A 827 11.67 -12.68 -8.10
N GLY A 828 11.53 -13.51 -7.06
CA GLY A 828 10.49 -13.38 -6.04
C GLY A 828 10.47 -12.03 -5.32
N VAL A 829 11.60 -11.36 -5.18
CA VAL A 829 11.68 -10.01 -4.57
C VAL A 829 10.88 -8.94 -5.34
N TYR A 830 10.61 -9.18 -6.61
CA TYR A 830 9.84 -8.26 -7.48
C TYR A 830 8.36 -8.63 -7.59
N VAL A 831 7.96 -9.81 -7.10
CA VAL A 831 6.55 -10.23 -7.12
C VAL A 831 5.73 -9.29 -6.26
N ILE A 832 4.57 -8.87 -6.78
CA ILE A 832 3.67 -7.97 -6.06
C ILE A 832 3.30 -8.51 -4.68
N TRP A 833 3.44 -7.66 -3.67
CA TRP A 833 3.09 -8.01 -2.30
C TRP A 833 1.82 -7.28 -1.88
N ARG A 834 0.67 -7.93 -2.04
CA ARG A 834 -0.62 -7.42 -1.58
C ARG A 834 -1.00 -8.07 -0.26
N ARG A 835 -1.17 -7.29 0.82
CA ARG A 835 -1.34 -7.80 2.20
C ARG A 835 -2.57 -8.68 2.37
N ALA A 836 -3.72 -8.27 1.84
CA ALA A 836 -4.96 -9.05 1.95
C ALA A 836 -5.00 -10.29 1.05
N ALA A 837 -4.13 -10.36 0.03
CA ALA A 837 -4.04 -11.50 -0.88
C ALA A 837 -2.60 -11.63 -1.41
N PRO A 838 -1.65 -12.07 -0.57
CA PRO A 838 -0.28 -12.32 -1.01
C PRO A 838 -0.24 -13.43 -2.05
N TYR A 839 0.87 -13.53 -2.79
CA TYR A 839 1.07 -14.56 -3.79
C TYR A 839 0.97 -15.97 -3.15
N PRO A 840 0.06 -16.86 -3.62
CA PRO A 840 -0.29 -18.10 -2.92
C PRO A 840 0.89 -19.02 -2.63
N SER A 841 1.81 -19.18 -3.59
CA SER A 841 3.01 -19.97 -3.38
C SER A 841 3.85 -19.43 -2.22
N PHE A 842 3.93 -18.10 -2.04
CA PHE A 842 4.69 -17.53 -0.92
C PHE A 842 4.01 -17.81 0.43
N VAL A 843 2.68 -17.72 0.49
CA VAL A 843 1.92 -18.06 1.70
C VAL A 843 2.15 -19.53 2.07
N ASN A 844 2.08 -20.44 1.10
CA ASN A 844 2.28 -21.87 1.33
C ASN A 844 3.69 -22.20 1.85
N PHE A 845 4.68 -21.37 1.54
CA PHE A 845 6.06 -21.50 2.01
C PHE A 845 6.43 -20.48 3.11
N ASP A 846 5.47 -20.14 3.98
CA ASP A 846 5.65 -19.30 5.17
C ASP A 846 6.11 -17.85 4.88
N GLY A 847 5.72 -17.29 3.73
CA GLY A 847 5.89 -15.86 3.48
C GLY A 847 5.03 -15.04 4.45
N PRO A 848 5.57 -14.02 5.14
CA PRO A 848 4.81 -13.22 6.11
C PRO A 848 3.77 -12.35 5.43
N ASP A 849 2.74 -11.94 6.14
CA ASP A 849 1.73 -11.01 5.63
C ASP A 849 2.25 -9.56 5.51
N ARG A 850 3.33 -9.25 6.21
CA ARG A 850 3.95 -7.91 6.27
C ARG A 850 3.01 -6.81 6.77
N SER A 851 2.03 -7.17 7.59
CA SER A 851 1.20 -6.21 8.31
C SER A 851 1.92 -5.60 9.52
N SER A 852 2.88 -6.33 10.07
CA SER A 852 3.79 -5.91 11.15
C SER A 852 5.26 -6.22 10.80
N CYS A 853 6.17 -5.77 11.65
CA CYS A 853 7.60 -6.10 11.55
C CYS A 853 7.82 -7.60 11.78
N HIS A 854 8.51 -8.27 10.85
CA HIS A 854 8.79 -9.71 10.92
C HIS A 854 10.30 -9.96 10.98
N PRO A 855 10.89 -10.09 12.17
CA PRO A 855 12.33 -10.37 12.33
C PRO A 855 12.71 -11.77 11.87
N LYS A 856 11.84 -12.75 12.10
CA LYS A 856 12.09 -14.17 11.81
C LYS A 856 10.88 -14.81 11.15
N ARG A 857 11.09 -15.55 10.07
CA ARG A 857 10.05 -16.34 9.40
C ARG A 857 9.96 -17.74 10.01
N SER A 858 8.75 -18.27 10.08
CA SER A 858 8.54 -19.69 10.35
C SER A 858 9.11 -20.55 9.22
N ARG A 859 9.40 -21.83 9.51
CA ARG A 859 9.81 -22.83 8.52
C ARG A 859 9.03 -24.11 8.79
N THR A 860 7.89 -24.23 8.13
CA THR A 860 7.03 -25.42 8.24
C THR A 860 7.33 -26.42 7.13
N ASN A 861 6.93 -27.65 7.32
CA ASN A 861 6.93 -28.67 6.27
C ASN A 861 5.54 -29.30 6.20
N THR A 862 4.82 -29.02 5.10
CA THR A 862 3.42 -29.44 4.94
C THR A 862 3.20 -30.15 3.61
N PRO A 863 2.22 -31.07 3.52
CA PRO A 863 1.84 -31.72 2.26
C PRO A 863 1.43 -30.72 1.17
N LEU A 864 0.88 -29.56 1.57
CA LEU A 864 0.47 -28.51 0.64
C LEU A 864 1.66 -27.90 -0.10
N GLN A 865 2.83 -27.84 0.52
CA GLN A 865 4.07 -27.38 -0.11
C GLN A 865 4.50 -28.30 -1.25
N ALA A 866 4.50 -29.61 -1.03
CA ALA A 866 4.79 -30.59 -2.07
C ALA A 866 3.75 -30.54 -3.20
N LEU A 867 2.47 -30.39 -2.85
CA LEU A 867 1.39 -30.24 -3.83
C LEU A 867 1.54 -28.96 -4.67
N THR A 868 2.00 -27.85 -4.06
CA THR A 868 2.30 -26.60 -4.78
C THR A 868 3.41 -26.82 -5.82
N LEU A 869 4.52 -27.44 -5.43
CA LEU A 869 5.62 -27.71 -6.36
C LEU A 869 5.23 -28.63 -7.53
N LEU A 870 4.30 -29.55 -7.31
CA LEU A 870 3.84 -30.49 -8.34
C LEU A 870 2.81 -29.87 -9.29
N ASN A 871 1.89 -29.00 -8.81
CA ASN A 871 0.66 -28.68 -9.55
C ASN A 871 0.43 -27.17 -9.76
N ASP A 872 1.13 -26.27 -9.05
CA ASP A 872 0.97 -24.84 -9.30
C ASP A 872 1.48 -24.46 -10.69
N GLU A 873 0.71 -23.68 -11.44
CA GLU A 873 1.00 -23.28 -12.82
C GLU A 873 2.44 -22.79 -13.02
N ALA A 874 2.95 -22.01 -12.07
CA ALA A 874 4.31 -21.46 -12.17
C ALA A 874 5.38 -22.59 -12.10
N TYR A 875 5.22 -23.57 -11.21
CA TYR A 875 6.20 -24.67 -11.09
C TYR A 875 6.04 -25.70 -12.21
N VAL A 876 4.84 -25.91 -12.72
CA VAL A 876 4.60 -26.71 -13.94
C VAL A 876 5.31 -26.10 -15.15
N GLU A 877 5.26 -24.76 -15.31
CA GLU A 877 6.03 -24.06 -16.34
C GLU A 877 7.54 -24.24 -16.16
N MET A 878 8.04 -24.15 -14.92
CA MET A 878 9.47 -24.34 -14.61
C MET A 878 9.90 -25.79 -14.89
N ALA A 879 9.08 -26.78 -14.61
CA ALA A 879 9.36 -28.18 -14.94
C ALA A 879 9.47 -28.39 -16.45
N LEU A 880 8.56 -27.82 -17.24
CA LEU A 880 8.67 -27.86 -18.70
C LEU A 880 9.92 -27.11 -19.20
N GLY A 881 10.25 -25.97 -18.61
CA GLY A 881 11.47 -25.23 -18.92
C GLY A 881 12.73 -26.06 -18.70
N LEU A 882 12.83 -26.80 -17.59
CA LEU A 882 13.95 -27.70 -17.30
C LEU A 882 14.00 -28.84 -18.32
N ALA A 883 12.87 -29.46 -18.67
CA ALA A 883 12.79 -30.54 -19.67
C ALA A 883 13.32 -30.07 -21.04
N ILE A 884 12.88 -28.87 -21.48
CA ILE A 884 13.38 -28.26 -22.74
C ILE A 884 14.87 -28.04 -22.66
N ARG A 885 15.34 -27.46 -21.58
CA ARG A 885 16.76 -27.12 -21.38
C ARG A 885 17.66 -28.36 -21.45
N VAL A 886 17.26 -29.46 -20.82
CA VAL A 886 18.00 -30.72 -20.86
C VAL A 886 18.11 -31.26 -22.30
N LEU A 887 17.01 -31.24 -23.03
CA LEU A 887 16.96 -31.71 -24.42
C LEU A 887 17.74 -30.82 -25.38
N GLU A 888 17.75 -29.50 -25.18
CA GLU A 888 18.47 -28.54 -26.02
C GLU A 888 19.96 -28.49 -25.73
N ASP A 889 20.38 -28.48 -24.45
CA ASP A 889 21.80 -28.42 -24.05
C ASP A 889 22.54 -29.74 -24.33
N LYS A 890 21.83 -30.86 -24.29
CA LYS A 890 22.40 -32.21 -24.41
C LYS A 890 21.79 -32.99 -25.57
N THR A 891 21.69 -32.36 -26.74
CA THR A 891 21.03 -32.92 -27.93
C THR A 891 21.58 -34.27 -28.42
N LYS A 892 22.90 -34.49 -28.28
CA LYS A 892 23.59 -35.72 -28.72
C LYS A 892 23.94 -36.68 -27.59
N ALA A 893 23.62 -36.36 -26.35
CA ALA A 893 23.97 -37.15 -25.19
C ALA A 893 23.04 -38.37 -25.04
N GLU A 894 23.57 -39.46 -24.49
CA GLU A 894 22.79 -40.63 -24.09
C GLU A 894 21.85 -40.31 -22.89
N LEU A 895 20.91 -41.19 -22.62
CA LEU A 895 19.91 -40.95 -21.56
C LEU A 895 20.55 -40.65 -20.20
N ASP A 896 21.53 -41.47 -19.80
CA ASP A 896 22.20 -41.31 -18.50
C ASP A 896 22.97 -40.00 -18.36
N GLU A 897 23.60 -39.55 -19.42
CA GLU A 897 24.28 -38.23 -19.43
C GLU A 897 23.26 -37.08 -19.29
N ARG A 898 22.08 -37.21 -19.88
CA ARG A 898 21.01 -36.22 -19.74
C ARG A 898 20.41 -36.23 -18.34
N LEU A 899 20.22 -37.42 -17.75
CA LEU A 899 19.70 -37.58 -16.38
C LEU A 899 20.73 -37.01 -15.37
N SER A 900 22.01 -37.35 -15.53
CA SER A 900 23.09 -36.79 -14.72
C SER A 900 23.18 -35.27 -14.85
N TYR A 901 23.05 -34.72 -16.05
CA TYR A 901 23.04 -33.29 -16.28
C TYR A 901 21.82 -32.60 -15.60
N ALA A 902 20.62 -33.16 -15.72
CA ALA A 902 19.43 -32.63 -15.08
C ALA A 902 19.57 -32.66 -13.54
N PHE A 903 20.11 -33.73 -13.00
CA PHE A 903 20.35 -33.91 -11.59
C PHE A 903 21.40 -32.92 -11.04
N ARG A 904 22.53 -32.80 -11.70
CA ARG A 904 23.62 -31.84 -11.37
C ARG A 904 23.15 -30.40 -11.42
N ARG A 905 22.35 -30.08 -12.43
CA ARG A 905 21.78 -28.76 -12.60
C ARG A 905 20.82 -28.38 -11.44
N THR A 906 20.12 -29.40 -10.89
CA THR A 906 19.15 -29.21 -9.80
C THR A 906 19.83 -29.23 -8.44
N LEU A 907 20.73 -30.19 -8.18
CA LEU A 907 21.30 -30.48 -6.86
C LEU A 907 22.77 -30.12 -6.70
N SER A 908 23.43 -29.71 -7.78
CA SER A 908 24.86 -29.33 -7.81
C SER A 908 25.82 -30.45 -7.43
N ARG A 909 25.40 -31.70 -7.51
CA ARG A 909 26.23 -32.93 -7.28
C ARG A 909 25.90 -34.01 -8.30
N GLU A 910 26.77 -34.99 -8.43
CA GLU A 910 26.47 -36.18 -9.25
C GLU A 910 25.40 -37.05 -8.59
N PRO A 911 24.52 -37.71 -9.42
CA PRO A 911 23.59 -38.68 -8.88
C PRO A 911 24.31 -39.95 -8.43
N GLU A 912 23.85 -40.56 -7.35
CA GLU A 912 24.24 -41.92 -7.01
C GLU A 912 23.66 -42.93 -7.99
N ALA A 913 24.27 -44.12 -8.11
CA ALA A 913 23.79 -45.16 -9.03
C ALA A 913 22.31 -45.51 -8.82
N ARG A 914 21.83 -45.51 -7.59
CA ARG A 914 20.43 -45.76 -7.26
C ARG A 914 19.49 -44.61 -7.70
N GLU A 915 19.92 -43.37 -7.50
CA GLU A 915 19.17 -42.19 -7.92
C GLU A 915 19.04 -42.15 -9.44
N LEU A 916 20.13 -42.43 -10.15
CA LEU A 916 20.14 -42.50 -11.61
C LEU A 916 19.20 -43.58 -12.13
N ALA A 917 19.17 -44.76 -11.50
CA ALA A 917 18.33 -45.88 -11.86
C ALA A 917 16.84 -45.54 -11.71
N VAL A 918 16.45 -44.89 -10.61
CA VAL A 918 15.07 -44.45 -10.36
C VAL A 918 14.63 -43.41 -11.40
N LEU A 919 15.46 -42.42 -11.72
CA LEU A 919 15.13 -41.43 -12.74
C LEU A 919 15.02 -42.01 -14.14
N ARG A 920 15.83 -43.01 -14.47
CA ARG A 920 15.75 -43.76 -15.74
C ARG A 920 14.44 -44.52 -15.82
N GLU A 921 14.09 -45.30 -14.81
CA GLU A 921 12.84 -46.03 -14.74
C GLU A 921 11.63 -45.11 -14.89
N LEU A 922 11.63 -43.96 -14.21
CA LEU A 922 10.59 -42.94 -14.36
C LEU A 922 10.49 -42.44 -15.81
N TYR A 923 11.59 -42.05 -16.43
CA TYR A 923 11.60 -41.58 -17.82
C TYR A 923 11.10 -42.61 -18.78
N GLU A 924 11.60 -43.87 -18.70
CA GLU A 924 11.28 -44.97 -19.61
C GLU A 924 9.80 -45.37 -19.46
N SER A 925 9.28 -45.46 -18.24
CA SER A 925 7.88 -45.80 -17.97
C SER A 925 6.92 -44.74 -18.53
N GLU A 926 7.22 -43.44 -18.28
CA GLU A 926 6.42 -42.33 -18.78
C GLU A 926 6.48 -42.23 -20.31
N LEU A 927 7.65 -42.40 -20.90
CA LEU A 927 7.81 -42.41 -22.36
C LEU A 927 7.00 -43.58 -23.00
N ALA A 928 7.02 -44.77 -22.40
CA ALA A 928 6.25 -45.92 -22.86
C ALA A 928 4.73 -45.66 -22.72
N ARG A 929 4.29 -45.04 -21.63
CA ARG A 929 2.87 -44.67 -21.40
C ARG A 929 2.41 -43.64 -22.44
N LEU A 930 3.18 -42.59 -22.68
CA LEU A 930 2.83 -41.49 -23.60
C LEU A 930 2.86 -41.92 -25.06
N ARG A 931 3.72 -42.90 -25.44
CA ARG A 931 3.73 -43.47 -26.80
C ARG A 931 2.49 -44.32 -27.09
N LYS A 932 1.89 -44.95 -26.07
CA LYS A 932 0.63 -45.70 -26.20
C LYS A 932 -0.58 -44.77 -26.31
N ASP A 933 -0.58 -43.67 -25.59
CA ASP A 933 -1.64 -42.66 -25.62
C ASP A 933 -1.11 -41.33 -26.18
N LYS A 934 -1.22 -41.20 -27.51
CA LYS A 934 -0.72 -40.02 -28.23
C LYS A 934 -1.44 -38.71 -27.91
N SER A 935 -2.64 -38.77 -27.28
CA SER A 935 -3.37 -37.55 -26.86
C SER A 935 -2.77 -36.92 -25.61
N SER A 936 -2.34 -37.75 -24.66
CA SER A 936 -1.85 -37.28 -23.35
C SER A 936 -0.66 -36.34 -23.42
N SER A 937 0.34 -36.59 -24.32
CA SER A 937 1.48 -35.68 -24.45
C SER A 937 1.07 -34.32 -25.02
N LYS A 938 0.14 -34.35 -26.00
CA LYS A 938 -0.37 -33.08 -26.57
C LYS A 938 -1.21 -32.30 -25.56
N GLU A 939 -2.11 -32.96 -24.85
CA GLU A 939 -2.95 -32.31 -23.83
C GLU A 939 -2.11 -31.67 -22.72
N LEU A 940 -1.05 -32.38 -22.25
CA LEU A 940 -0.11 -31.81 -21.25
C LEU A 940 0.60 -30.58 -21.80
N LEU A 941 1.21 -30.66 -22.98
CA LEU A 941 2.02 -29.56 -23.54
C LEU A 941 1.15 -28.37 -23.98
N ASP A 942 -0.01 -28.60 -24.56
CA ASP A 942 -0.98 -27.56 -24.95
C ASP A 942 -1.59 -26.85 -23.72
N GLY A 943 -1.62 -27.52 -22.57
CA GLY A 943 -2.04 -26.95 -21.28
C GLY A 943 -1.07 -25.88 -20.77
N ILE A 944 0.23 -25.97 -21.11
CA ILE A 944 1.30 -25.07 -20.61
C ILE A 944 1.61 -23.98 -21.64
N LYS A 945 0.73 -22.99 -21.77
CA LYS A 945 0.73 -22.01 -22.87
C LYS A 945 1.86 -20.99 -22.84
N ALA A 946 2.44 -20.72 -21.67
CA ALA A 946 3.43 -19.63 -21.52
C ALA A 946 4.81 -20.01 -22.03
N ILE A 947 5.13 -21.32 -22.12
CA ILE A 947 6.43 -21.83 -22.52
C ILE A 947 6.38 -22.27 -23.97
N LYS A 948 7.23 -21.67 -24.80
CA LYS A 948 7.40 -22.06 -26.20
C LYS A 948 8.58 -23.01 -26.34
N PHE A 949 8.44 -24.04 -27.12
CA PHE A 949 9.50 -25.00 -27.42
C PHE A 949 9.62 -25.25 -28.92
N SER A 950 10.77 -25.77 -29.33
CA SER A 950 11.05 -26.04 -30.73
C SER A 950 10.18 -27.19 -31.27
N ALA A 951 9.58 -26.99 -32.44
CA ALA A 951 8.83 -28.06 -33.14
C ALA A 951 9.71 -29.27 -33.56
N LYS A 952 11.04 -29.18 -33.38
CA LYS A 952 11.97 -30.29 -33.62
C LYS A 952 12.05 -31.28 -32.46
N LEU A 953 11.54 -30.93 -31.28
CA LEU A 953 11.51 -31.81 -30.12
C LEU A 953 10.35 -32.81 -30.27
N ASP A 954 10.61 -34.07 -29.99
CA ASP A 954 9.58 -35.11 -29.94
C ASP A 954 8.64 -34.85 -28.75
N PRO A 955 7.36 -34.60 -28.98
CA PRO A 955 6.40 -34.30 -27.92
C PRO A 955 6.33 -35.35 -26.81
N ASN A 956 6.46 -36.63 -27.15
CA ASN A 956 6.42 -37.73 -26.17
C ASN A 956 7.69 -37.74 -25.29
N GLN A 957 8.84 -37.49 -25.89
CA GLN A 957 10.10 -37.34 -25.12
C GLN A 957 10.03 -36.09 -24.23
N LEU A 958 9.59 -34.95 -24.74
CA LEU A 958 9.46 -33.75 -23.97
C LEU A 958 8.51 -33.91 -22.79
N ALA A 959 7.37 -34.55 -22.98
CA ALA A 959 6.42 -34.85 -21.93
C ALA A 959 6.98 -35.84 -20.88
N ALA A 960 7.74 -36.84 -21.30
CA ALA A 960 8.42 -37.76 -20.38
C ALA A 960 9.47 -37.02 -19.53
N TRP A 961 10.27 -36.15 -20.16
CA TRP A 961 11.23 -35.30 -19.46
C TRP A 961 10.55 -34.29 -18.50
N PHE A 962 9.33 -33.84 -18.80
CA PHE A 962 8.55 -32.99 -17.88
C PHE A 962 8.32 -33.73 -16.55
N PHE A 963 7.95 -35.00 -16.52
CA PHE A 963 7.75 -35.77 -15.29
C PHE A 963 9.05 -35.94 -14.50
N VAL A 964 10.17 -36.19 -15.18
CA VAL A 964 11.51 -36.22 -14.53
C VAL A 964 11.86 -34.86 -13.92
N ALA A 965 11.66 -33.79 -14.67
CA ALA A 965 11.94 -32.43 -14.22
C ALA A 965 11.05 -32.02 -13.03
N ASN A 966 9.75 -32.33 -13.09
CA ASN A 966 8.79 -32.06 -12.01
C ASN A 966 9.20 -32.80 -10.73
N THR A 967 9.61 -34.08 -10.85
CA THR A 967 10.12 -34.86 -9.72
C THR A 967 11.36 -34.23 -9.13
N LEU A 968 12.36 -33.87 -9.96
CA LEU A 968 13.61 -33.24 -9.50
C LEU A 968 13.34 -31.91 -8.77
N LEU A 969 12.45 -31.06 -9.26
CA LEU A 969 12.08 -29.79 -8.63
C LEU A 969 11.35 -29.97 -7.30
N ASN A 970 10.72 -31.13 -7.05
CA ASN A 970 9.98 -31.43 -5.82
C ASN A 970 10.81 -32.26 -4.79
N LEU A 971 12.06 -32.57 -5.07
CA LEU A 971 12.93 -33.23 -4.08
C LEU A 971 13.17 -32.32 -2.86
N ASP A 972 13.20 -32.91 -1.66
CA ASP A 972 13.53 -32.20 -0.43
C ASP A 972 14.88 -31.48 -0.56
N GLU A 973 15.89 -32.11 -1.14
CA GLU A 973 17.22 -31.53 -1.36
C GLU A 973 17.18 -30.30 -2.30
N THR A 974 16.24 -30.25 -3.24
CA THR A 974 16.08 -29.10 -4.14
C THR A 974 15.59 -27.85 -3.37
N VAL A 975 14.74 -28.04 -2.39
CA VAL A 975 14.11 -26.95 -1.61
C VAL A 975 14.81 -26.73 -0.26
N THR A 976 15.93 -27.40 0.00
CA THR A 976 16.75 -27.19 1.20
C THR A 976 18.17 -26.78 0.86
N LYS A 977 18.85 -26.13 1.80
CA LYS A 977 20.30 -25.92 1.82
C LYS A 977 20.89 -26.73 2.94
N GLY A 978 22.05 -27.38 2.69
CA GLY A 978 22.68 -28.19 3.75
C GLY A 978 23.94 -28.86 3.29
#